data_8c883e802a210c278856e963a9c489f5
#
_entry.id   8c883e802a210c278856e963a9c489f5
#
_cell.length_a   1.000
_cell.length_b   1.000
_cell.length_c   1.000
_cell.angle_alpha   90.00
_cell.angle_beta   90.00
_cell.angle_gamma   90.00
#
_symmetry.space_group_name_H-M   'P 1'
#
loop_
_entity.id
_entity.type
_entity.pdbx_description
1 polymer ?
#
loop_
_entity_poly.entity_id
_entity_poly.type
_entity_poly.pdbx_seq_one_letter_code
_entity_poly.pdbx_strand_id
1 'polypeptide(L)'
;MPVYGHSISISFFSPISTLHTRTPTCNFALFCSSVSVSVFNNNNNNNKSSRVVSESLRVLEWDKLCNSVSSFARTSLGRQATLTQLRSTNPTYPDSLRLLDETNAAIEMLKHGACSLDLTGIHLHLVKSAIQHARRTLPLEANEALALVALLEFSQSLQLTLKSVIKQDADWYTRFMPLTHLIMEMVVNRSLIKLIRQVIDEDGSVKDSASPALKQSRDKVRMLENKLYQLMDRLIRENNEASILEVSNIDGRWCIKSGADQMSFKGLLLSSGSGKGSIIEPLSAVPLNDELQQARALVAKAEGEVLLTLTEKIQVDLDDVEKILNSVIQLDVINARATYSLSFGGTCPRILLPEDKDGSFTHEAHASGTLTSKVSQPKNEWTLYLPKAYHPLLLQQHRQNLQKARKDVKSATAEIRRRKLQGGNMSQKGERDINISSLEMQVIALERAQPVPVDLFIARKTRVLVITGPNTGGKTICLKTVGLAAMMAKSGLYVLSSESAQIPWFDSVFADIGDEQSLSQSLSTFSGHLKQISDIQSQSTSLSLVLLDEVGAGTNPLEGAALGMSLLESFAKSGALLTIATTHHGELKTLKYSDDAFENACMEFDEVNLRPTYKILWGVPGRSNAINIAERLGLANTVVENARQLYGAASAEINEVIIDMERLKQEFNKLLYEARHFLMLSRDLHKNLLITQRKIMEHGTTQRFRKMREVSEAAAIARSFVHKGVRQLRASAVKPSQPTAAGKSQHIMANNAQKNSVENCENPTRRNSSPAKVIKQSPTVKRNVLPEVGDSVHVSSLGKKATVLRVEPSKGDLLVQVGNMKLKVKLVDVAT
;
A
#
# COMPACT_ATOMS: atom_id res chain seq x y z
N MET A 1 59.80 -28.96 31.95
CA MET A 1 59.98 -30.43 32.13
C MET A 1 58.88 -30.95 33.02
N PRO A 2 58.31 -32.09 32.77
CA PRO A 2 58.19 -32.94 31.52
C PRO A 2 56.73 -33.00 30.99
N VAL A 3 56.40 -33.15 29.73
CA VAL A 3 56.57 -34.20 28.71
C VAL A 3 55.57 -35.37 28.81
N TYR A 4 55.02 -35.67 27.67
CA TYR A 4 54.42 -36.85 27.02
C TYR A 4 52.95 -36.61 26.66
N GLY A 5 52.52 -36.75 25.43
CA GLY A 5 53.03 -37.43 24.23
C GLY A 5 52.07 -38.51 23.74
N HIS A 6 51.97 -38.61 22.49
CA HIS A 6 51.44 -39.67 21.56
C HIS A 6 50.02 -39.47 21.05
N SER A 7 49.83 -39.24 19.79
CA SER A 7 50.25 -39.84 18.48
C SER A 7 49.25 -40.84 17.92
N ILE A 8 48.85 -40.57 16.64
CA ILE A 8 48.74 -41.49 15.45
C ILE A 8 47.47 -42.35 15.41
N SER A 9 46.71 -42.35 14.31
CA SER A 9 46.88 -42.85 12.94
C SER A 9 45.69 -42.55 12.08
N ILE A 10 45.78 -42.01 10.95
CA ILE A 10 45.87 -42.41 9.55
C ILE A 10 45.17 -43.76 9.19
N SER A 11 44.18 -43.68 8.29
CA SER A 11 44.11 -44.57 7.14
C SER A 11 43.15 -44.05 6.05
N PHE A 12 43.71 -43.98 4.88
CA PHE A 12 43.18 -43.84 3.54
C PHE A 12 42.17 -44.92 3.18
N PHE A 13 41.22 -44.62 2.33
CA PHE A 13 40.91 -45.34 1.06
C PHE A 13 39.81 -44.61 0.27
N SER A 14 40.16 -44.11 -0.94
CA SER A 14 39.26 -44.03 -2.09
C SER A 14 39.37 -45.29 -2.90
N PRO A 15 38.50 -45.70 -3.84
CA PRO A 15 38.27 -44.94 -5.08
C PRO A 15 36.92 -45.15 -5.83
N ILE A 16 36.70 -44.29 -6.84
CA ILE A 16 36.17 -44.53 -8.23
C ILE A 16 34.63 -44.56 -8.45
N SER A 17 34.21 -43.52 -9.15
CA SER A 17 33.36 -43.39 -10.35
C SER A 17 31.96 -44.02 -10.41
N THR A 18 30.97 -43.15 -10.63
CA THR A 18 30.11 -43.21 -11.83
C THR A 18 29.38 -41.91 -12.04
N LEU A 19 29.50 -41.34 -13.23
CA LEU A 19 28.68 -40.22 -13.74
C LEU A 19 27.21 -40.63 -13.80
N HIS A 20 26.36 -39.81 -13.16
CA HIS A 20 24.98 -39.69 -13.60
C HIS A 20 24.58 -38.22 -13.53
N THR A 21 24.33 -37.68 -14.70
CA THR A 21 23.63 -36.41 -14.97
C THR A 21 22.31 -36.37 -14.19
N ARG A 22 22.21 -35.45 -13.24
CA ARG A 22 20.94 -35.01 -12.64
C ARG A 22 20.82 -33.51 -12.73
N THR A 23 19.80 -33.10 -13.45
CA THR A 23 19.22 -31.77 -13.44
C THR A 23 19.04 -31.23 -12.01
N PRO A 24 19.33 -29.96 -11.73
CA PRO A 24 19.06 -29.39 -10.41
C PRO A 24 17.57 -29.14 -10.26
N THR A 25 16.88 -30.01 -9.54
CA THR A 25 15.60 -29.73 -8.95
C THR A 25 15.82 -28.81 -7.78
N CYS A 26 15.35 -27.56 -7.91
CA CYS A 26 15.23 -26.63 -6.80
C CYS A 26 14.31 -27.24 -5.73
N ASN A 27 14.89 -27.70 -4.65
CA ASN A 27 14.15 -27.99 -3.43
C ASN A 27 13.74 -26.69 -2.76
N PHE A 28 12.51 -26.23 -3.02
CA PHE A 28 11.80 -25.29 -2.16
C PHE A 28 11.39 -26.04 -0.89
N ALA A 29 12.22 -25.92 0.14
CA ALA A 29 11.82 -26.31 1.48
C ALA A 29 10.78 -25.32 2.00
N LEU A 30 9.56 -25.81 2.10
CA LEU A 30 8.43 -25.18 2.79
C LEU A 30 8.84 -24.76 4.23
N PHE A 31 8.99 -23.49 4.48
CA PHE A 31 9.00 -22.93 5.83
C PHE A 31 7.55 -22.81 6.34
N CYS A 32 6.96 -23.95 6.63
CA CYS A 32 5.86 -24.07 7.59
C CYS A 32 6.30 -25.07 8.64
N SER A 33 7.34 -24.73 9.42
CA SER A 33 7.62 -25.43 10.66
C SER A 33 6.75 -24.84 11.75
N SER A 34 5.84 -25.69 12.24
CA SER A 34 5.22 -25.63 13.54
C SER A 34 6.13 -24.97 14.57
N VAL A 35 5.68 -23.84 15.14
CA VAL A 35 6.27 -23.30 16.35
C VAL A 35 5.93 -24.29 17.47
N SER A 36 6.78 -25.30 17.62
CA SER A 36 6.89 -26.04 18.85
C SER A 36 7.67 -25.15 19.83
N VAL A 37 7.00 -24.82 20.90
CA VAL A 37 7.61 -24.24 22.11
C VAL A 37 8.72 -25.18 22.55
N SER A 38 9.95 -24.89 22.18
CA SER A 38 11.14 -25.53 22.76
C SER A 38 11.65 -24.69 23.91
N VAL A 39 11.59 -25.33 25.02
CA VAL A 39 12.19 -25.06 26.33
C VAL A 39 13.56 -24.37 26.21
N PHE A 40 13.69 -23.28 26.93
CA PHE A 40 14.91 -22.53 27.20
C PHE A 40 16.08 -23.44 27.58
N ASN A 41 17.14 -23.39 26.77
CA ASN A 41 18.46 -23.80 27.19
C ASN A 41 19.45 -22.65 26.99
N ASN A 42 20.17 -22.35 28.02
CA ASN A 42 21.10 -21.26 28.26
C ASN A 42 22.13 -21.07 27.15
N ASN A 43 22.06 -19.90 26.49
CA ASN A 43 23.24 -19.21 25.96
C ASN A 43 23.09 -17.71 26.26
N ASN A 44 23.81 -17.25 27.29
CA ASN A 44 23.74 -15.87 27.77
C ASN A 44 24.10 -14.81 26.72
N ASN A 45 24.86 -15.14 25.68
CA ASN A 45 25.24 -14.21 24.62
C ASN A 45 24.11 -13.99 23.58
N ASN A 46 23.36 -15.01 23.24
CA ASN A 46 22.22 -14.86 22.32
C ASN A 46 21.04 -14.07 22.93
N ASN A 47 20.86 -14.16 24.24
CA ASN A 47 19.85 -13.38 24.96
C ASN A 47 20.20 -11.88 25.02
N LYS A 48 21.51 -11.53 25.07
CA LYS A 48 21.97 -10.14 25.16
C LYS A 48 21.82 -9.42 23.82
N SER A 49 22.17 -10.11 22.72
CA SER A 49 22.00 -9.58 21.35
C SER A 49 20.53 -9.31 21.00
N SER A 50 19.65 -10.22 21.33
CA SER A 50 18.21 -10.06 21.12
C SER A 50 17.62 -8.87 21.90
N ARG A 51 18.17 -8.58 23.10
CA ARG A 51 17.67 -7.48 23.94
C ARG A 51 18.00 -6.11 23.37
N VAL A 52 19.25 -5.87 22.92
CA VAL A 52 19.67 -4.57 22.37
C VAL A 52 18.92 -4.22 21.09
N VAL A 53 18.75 -5.20 20.19
CA VAL A 53 17.97 -5.01 18.97
C VAL A 53 16.50 -4.73 19.30
N SER A 54 15.92 -5.46 20.24
CA SER A 54 14.53 -5.27 20.66
C SER A 54 14.32 -3.87 21.27
N GLU A 55 15.25 -3.40 22.09
CA GLU A 55 15.18 -2.06 22.67
C GLU A 55 15.31 -0.98 21.58
N SER A 56 16.25 -1.14 20.65
CA SER A 56 16.42 -0.24 19.50
C SER A 56 15.14 -0.13 18.66
N LEU A 57 14.47 -1.26 18.37
CA LEU A 57 13.22 -1.26 17.63
C LEU A 57 12.07 -0.62 18.42
N ARG A 58 12.05 -0.79 19.75
CA ARG A 58 11.08 -0.14 20.64
C ARG A 58 11.22 1.37 20.60
N VAL A 59 12.43 1.89 20.68
CA VAL A 59 12.74 3.33 20.66
C VAL A 59 12.41 3.93 19.29
N LEU A 60 12.65 3.21 18.20
CA LEU A 60 12.24 3.58 16.84
C LEU A 60 10.72 3.50 16.62
N GLU A 61 9.96 2.96 17.56
CA GLU A 61 8.51 2.74 17.44
C GLU A 61 8.14 1.81 16.29
N TRP A 62 9.01 0.85 15.95
CA TRP A 62 8.78 -0.09 14.85
C TRP A 62 7.49 -0.88 15.00
N ASP A 63 7.13 -1.29 16.22
CA ASP A 63 5.87 -1.98 16.49
C ASP A 63 4.63 -1.17 16.11
N LYS A 64 4.64 0.15 16.28
CA LYS A 64 3.53 1.01 15.85
C LYS A 64 3.42 1.01 14.33
N LEU A 65 4.54 1.02 13.62
CA LEU A 65 4.56 0.94 12.16
C LEU A 65 4.08 -0.45 11.69
N CYS A 66 4.54 -1.54 12.30
CA CYS A 66 4.05 -2.89 12.00
C CYS A 66 2.53 -3.02 12.16
N ASN A 67 1.98 -2.47 13.25
CA ASN A 67 0.55 -2.43 13.48
C ASN A 67 -0.19 -1.60 12.42
N SER A 68 0.41 -0.48 12.00
CA SER A 68 -0.15 0.32 10.91
C SER A 68 -0.20 -0.46 9.60
N VAL A 69 0.89 -1.09 9.19
CA VAL A 69 0.96 -1.90 7.96
C VAL A 69 -0.02 -3.06 8.01
N SER A 70 -0.07 -3.79 9.14
CA SER A 70 -0.97 -4.95 9.31
C SER A 70 -2.45 -4.57 9.22
N SER A 71 -2.82 -3.33 9.54
CA SER A 71 -4.20 -2.86 9.41
C SER A 71 -4.71 -2.81 7.97
N PHE A 72 -3.81 -2.84 6.98
CA PHE A 72 -4.16 -2.90 5.56
C PHE A 72 -4.42 -4.33 5.06
N ALA A 73 -4.07 -5.36 5.84
CA ALA A 73 -4.48 -6.73 5.54
C ALA A 73 -6.00 -6.89 5.72
N ARG A 74 -6.62 -7.56 4.76
CA ARG A 74 -8.08 -7.71 4.71
C ARG A 74 -8.59 -8.75 5.69
N THR A 75 -7.80 -9.80 5.94
CA THR A 75 -8.19 -10.92 6.80
C THR A 75 -7.50 -10.88 8.17
N SER A 76 -8.10 -11.51 9.18
CA SER A 76 -7.51 -11.62 10.52
C SER A 76 -6.21 -12.41 10.52
N LEU A 77 -6.15 -13.52 9.76
CA LEU A 77 -4.95 -14.32 9.60
C LEU A 77 -3.86 -13.58 8.84
N GLY A 78 -4.22 -12.82 7.79
CA GLY A 78 -3.29 -11.96 7.06
C GLY A 78 -2.70 -10.85 7.96
N ARG A 79 -3.51 -10.24 8.83
CA ARG A 79 -3.01 -9.27 9.84
C ARG A 79 -1.99 -9.90 10.77
N GLN A 80 -2.30 -11.07 11.33
CA GLN A 80 -1.39 -11.80 12.20
C GLN A 80 -0.10 -12.18 11.47
N ALA A 81 -0.20 -12.71 10.26
CA ALA A 81 0.93 -13.09 9.44
C ALA A 81 1.81 -11.87 9.07
N THR A 82 1.19 -10.74 8.72
CA THR A 82 1.90 -9.47 8.47
C THR A 82 2.70 -9.01 9.68
N LEU A 83 2.09 -9.03 10.87
CA LEU A 83 2.78 -8.69 12.11
C LEU A 83 3.94 -9.63 12.39
N THR A 84 3.75 -10.93 12.22
CA THR A 84 4.80 -11.93 12.43
C THR A 84 5.95 -11.72 11.46
N GLN A 85 5.68 -11.48 10.18
CA GLN A 85 6.70 -11.23 9.17
C GLN A 85 7.50 -9.95 9.43
N LEU A 86 6.83 -8.83 9.75
CA LEU A 86 7.49 -7.54 9.99
C LEU A 86 8.27 -7.50 11.31
N ARG A 87 7.86 -8.31 12.30
CA ARG A 87 8.58 -8.47 13.57
C ARG A 87 9.73 -9.45 13.47
N SER A 88 9.76 -10.28 12.44
CA SER A 88 10.94 -11.11 12.15
C SER A 88 12.10 -10.20 11.75
N THR A 89 13.02 -9.96 12.69
CA THR A 89 14.00 -8.87 12.61
C THR A 89 15.20 -9.14 11.71
N ASN A 90 15.33 -10.33 11.12
CA ASN A 90 16.53 -10.74 10.40
C ASN A 90 16.30 -11.30 9.00
N PRO A 91 15.61 -10.60 8.07
CA PRO A 91 15.68 -11.00 6.68
C PRO A 91 17.10 -10.80 6.17
N THR A 92 17.62 -11.78 5.43
CA THR A 92 18.90 -11.67 4.73
C THR A 92 18.80 -10.67 3.58
N TYR A 93 19.94 -10.28 2.99
CA TYR A 93 19.93 -9.40 1.82
C TYR A 93 19.06 -9.95 0.66
N PRO A 94 19.18 -11.23 0.25
CA PRO A 94 18.31 -11.82 -0.77
C PRO A 94 16.82 -11.83 -0.36
N ASP A 95 16.52 -12.09 0.93
CA ASP A 95 15.15 -12.05 1.42
C ASP A 95 14.55 -10.64 1.32
N SER A 96 15.32 -9.61 1.67
CA SER A 96 14.89 -8.22 1.57
C SER A 96 14.58 -7.82 0.13
N LEU A 97 15.40 -8.25 -0.84
CA LEU A 97 15.15 -8.03 -2.27
C LEU A 97 13.88 -8.76 -2.72
N ARG A 98 13.74 -10.04 -2.36
CA ARG A 98 12.55 -10.83 -2.69
C ARG A 98 11.27 -10.19 -2.15
N LEU A 99 11.28 -9.75 -0.87
CA LEU A 99 10.14 -9.06 -0.27
C LEU A 99 9.80 -7.76 -0.99
N LEU A 100 10.83 -7.04 -1.47
CA LEU A 100 10.63 -5.81 -2.23
C LEU A 100 10.07 -6.09 -3.63
N ASP A 101 10.55 -7.13 -4.30
CA ASP A 101 10.05 -7.55 -5.61
C ASP A 101 8.59 -8.01 -5.53
N GLU A 102 8.22 -8.76 -4.49
CA GLU A 102 6.82 -9.12 -4.21
C GLU A 102 5.94 -7.87 -4.06
N THR A 103 6.43 -6.87 -3.31
CA THR A 103 5.70 -5.61 -3.10
C THR A 103 5.60 -4.80 -4.40
N ASN A 104 6.67 -4.74 -5.20
CA ASN A 104 6.70 -4.11 -6.50
C ASN A 104 5.67 -4.72 -7.45
N ALA A 105 5.68 -6.06 -7.57
CA ALA A 105 4.75 -6.80 -8.41
C ALA A 105 3.29 -6.52 -8.00
N ALA A 106 3.00 -6.52 -6.70
CA ALA A 106 1.66 -6.22 -6.19
C ALA A 106 1.23 -4.77 -6.48
N ILE A 107 2.11 -3.79 -6.30
CA ILE A 107 1.82 -2.38 -6.59
C ILE A 107 1.54 -2.18 -8.08
N GLU A 108 2.32 -2.79 -8.95
CA GLU A 108 2.09 -2.69 -10.39
C GLU A 108 0.80 -3.40 -10.81
N MET A 109 0.51 -4.56 -10.24
CA MET A 109 -0.76 -5.28 -10.45
C MET A 109 -1.96 -4.45 -10.00
N LEU A 110 -1.90 -3.79 -8.84
CA LEU A 110 -2.94 -2.90 -8.34
C LEU A 110 -3.14 -1.67 -9.23
N LYS A 111 -2.06 -1.07 -9.76
CA LYS A 111 -2.11 0.09 -10.67
C LYS A 111 -2.74 -0.26 -12.02
N HIS A 112 -2.51 -1.45 -12.53
CA HIS A 112 -3.09 -1.91 -13.78
C HIS A 112 -4.57 -2.28 -13.66
N GLY A 113 -5.06 -2.55 -12.44
CA GLY A 113 -6.47 -2.83 -12.16
C GLY A 113 -7.06 -4.10 -12.81
N ALA A 114 -6.22 -4.89 -13.51
CA ALA A 114 -6.66 -6.08 -14.23
C ALA A 114 -6.91 -7.29 -13.30
N CYS A 115 -6.29 -7.32 -12.13
CA CYS A 115 -6.47 -8.39 -11.16
C CYS A 115 -6.64 -7.77 -9.77
N SER A 116 -7.83 -7.89 -9.21
CA SER A 116 -8.12 -7.38 -7.87
C SER A 116 -7.91 -8.50 -6.84
N LEU A 117 -7.08 -8.21 -5.83
CA LEU A 117 -6.91 -9.04 -4.64
C LEU A 117 -7.96 -8.66 -3.58
N ASP A 118 -9.24 -8.76 -3.96
CA ASP A 118 -10.33 -8.47 -3.03
C ASP A 118 -10.69 -9.74 -2.23
N LEU A 119 -10.23 -9.78 -1.00
CA LEU A 119 -10.50 -10.86 -0.03
C LEU A 119 -11.74 -10.57 0.83
N THR A 120 -12.57 -9.60 0.44
CA THR A 120 -13.78 -9.24 1.18
C THR A 120 -14.77 -10.41 1.15
N GLY A 121 -15.24 -10.81 2.32
CA GLY A 121 -16.19 -11.92 2.45
C GLY A 121 -15.56 -13.31 2.59
N ILE A 122 -14.22 -13.45 2.54
CA ILE A 122 -13.56 -14.74 2.76
C ILE A 122 -13.16 -14.87 4.22
N HIS A 123 -13.77 -15.83 4.89
CA HIS A 123 -13.55 -16.09 6.33
C HIS A 123 -12.44 -17.12 6.54
N LEU A 124 -11.17 -16.73 6.34
CA LEU A 124 -10.02 -17.64 6.45
C LEU A 124 -9.89 -18.33 7.81
N HIS A 125 -10.42 -17.74 8.89
CA HIS A 125 -10.42 -18.40 10.21
C HIS A 125 -11.33 -19.63 10.23
N LEU A 126 -12.50 -19.58 9.56
CA LEU A 126 -13.37 -20.75 9.41
C LEU A 126 -12.73 -21.84 8.54
N VAL A 127 -12.00 -21.44 7.49
CA VAL A 127 -11.21 -22.38 6.69
C VAL A 127 -10.15 -23.08 7.53
N LYS A 128 -9.43 -22.33 8.38
CA LYS A 128 -8.44 -22.90 9.29
C LYS A 128 -9.08 -23.87 10.29
N SER A 129 -10.25 -23.51 10.85
CA SER A 129 -11.03 -24.38 11.73
C SER A 129 -11.46 -25.65 10.99
N ALA A 130 -12.00 -25.52 9.76
CA ALA A 130 -12.38 -26.64 8.90
C ALA A 130 -11.22 -27.63 8.68
N ILE A 131 -10.03 -27.13 8.38
CA ILE A 131 -8.83 -27.96 8.21
C ILE A 131 -8.50 -28.69 9.52
N GLN A 132 -8.62 -28.04 10.67
CA GLN A 132 -8.35 -28.67 11.98
C GLN A 132 -9.39 -29.74 12.31
N HIS A 133 -10.69 -29.50 12.06
CA HIS A 133 -11.75 -30.49 12.27
C HIS A 133 -11.56 -31.68 11.31
N ALA A 134 -11.32 -31.45 10.05
CA ALA A 134 -11.07 -32.49 9.07
C ALA A 134 -9.86 -33.37 9.43
N ARG A 135 -8.74 -32.77 9.90
CA ARG A 135 -7.58 -33.55 10.37
C ARG A 135 -7.87 -34.43 11.57
N ARG A 136 -8.84 -34.06 12.42
CA ARG A 136 -9.25 -34.82 13.60
C ARG A 136 -10.40 -35.76 13.32
N THR A 137 -10.81 -35.91 12.07
CA THR A 137 -12.00 -36.69 11.67
C THR A 137 -13.28 -36.28 12.38
N LEU A 138 -13.39 -35.02 12.77
CA LEU A 138 -14.58 -34.42 13.33
C LEU A 138 -15.49 -33.90 12.23
N PRO A 139 -16.83 -33.98 12.35
CA PRO A 139 -17.72 -33.43 11.35
C PRO A 139 -17.53 -31.91 11.24
N LEU A 140 -17.41 -31.42 10.02
CA LEU A 140 -17.34 -29.99 9.72
C LEU A 140 -18.70 -29.33 10.00
N GLU A 141 -18.65 -28.10 10.46
CA GLU A 141 -19.83 -27.24 10.44
C GLU A 141 -20.16 -26.79 9.00
N ALA A 142 -21.43 -26.59 8.71
CA ALA A 142 -21.85 -26.16 7.37
C ALA A 142 -21.23 -24.82 6.95
N ASN A 143 -21.09 -23.86 7.89
CA ASN A 143 -20.44 -22.59 7.66
C ASN A 143 -18.93 -22.73 7.35
N GLU A 144 -18.27 -23.72 7.92
CA GLU A 144 -16.88 -24.05 7.64
C GLU A 144 -16.73 -24.60 6.23
N ALA A 145 -17.65 -25.46 5.81
CA ALA A 145 -17.64 -25.99 4.44
C ALA A 145 -17.95 -24.92 3.39
N LEU A 146 -18.85 -23.97 3.68
CA LEU A 146 -19.07 -22.80 2.81
C LEU A 146 -17.85 -21.88 2.73
N ALA A 147 -17.12 -21.70 3.83
CA ALA A 147 -15.88 -20.94 3.83
C ALA A 147 -14.79 -21.61 2.96
N LEU A 148 -14.74 -22.96 2.94
CA LEU A 148 -13.88 -23.71 2.01
C LEU A 148 -14.26 -23.45 0.54
N VAL A 149 -15.56 -23.48 0.23
CA VAL A 149 -16.04 -23.17 -1.13
C VAL A 149 -15.65 -21.75 -1.53
N ALA A 150 -15.87 -20.78 -0.65
CA ALA A 150 -15.52 -19.39 -0.92
C ALA A 150 -14.01 -19.21 -1.21
N LEU A 151 -13.14 -19.88 -0.43
CA LEU A 151 -11.69 -19.90 -0.65
C LEU A 151 -11.33 -20.50 -2.02
N LEU A 152 -11.89 -21.66 -2.36
CA LEU A 152 -11.59 -22.36 -3.60
C LEU A 152 -12.11 -21.61 -4.83
N GLU A 153 -13.32 -21.03 -4.76
CA GLU A 153 -13.88 -20.21 -5.83
C GLU A 153 -13.10 -18.90 -6.03
N PHE A 154 -12.70 -18.25 -4.97
CA PHE A 154 -11.82 -17.08 -5.05
C PHE A 154 -10.51 -17.45 -5.75
N SER A 155 -9.86 -18.52 -5.33
CA SER A 155 -8.58 -18.97 -5.93
C SER A 155 -8.75 -19.33 -7.40
N GLN A 156 -9.85 -20.00 -7.76
CA GLN A 156 -10.19 -20.30 -9.15
C GLN A 156 -10.43 -19.03 -9.97
N SER A 157 -11.21 -18.09 -9.46
CA SER A 157 -11.50 -16.82 -10.11
C SER A 157 -10.23 -16.03 -10.35
N LEU A 158 -9.34 -15.96 -9.34
CA LEU A 158 -8.05 -15.28 -9.42
C LEU A 158 -7.17 -15.89 -10.52
N GLN A 159 -7.08 -17.23 -10.58
CA GLN A 159 -6.33 -17.92 -11.64
C GLN A 159 -6.92 -17.69 -13.04
N LEU A 160 -8.26 -17.71 -13.18
CA LEU A 160 -8.92 -17.48 -14.47
C LEU A 160 -8.70 -16.06 -14.95
N THR A 161 -8.82 -15.09 -14.06
CA THR A 161 -8.56 -13.68 -14.35
C THR A 161 -7.11 -13.49 -14.79
N LEU A 162 -6.15 -14.04 -14.05
CA LEU A 162 -4.74 -13.97 -14.38
C LEU A 162 -4.44 -14.64 -15.73
N LYS A 163 -4.98 -15.84 -15.99
CA LYS A 163 -4.84 -16.53 -17.29
C LYS A 163 -5.40 -15.72 -18.45
N SER A 164 -6.51 -15.00 -18.24
CA SER A 164 -7.10 -14.15 -19.27
C SER A 164 -6.20 -12.96 -19.61
N VAL A 165 -5.57 -12.36 -18.60
CA VAL A 165 -4.65 -11.23 -18.75
C VAL A 165 -3.35 -11.69 -19.44
N ILE A 166 -2.78 -12.80 -19.02
CA ILE A 166 -1.56 -13.38 -19.64
C ILE A 166 -1.79 -13.72 -21.12
N LYS A 167 -3.00 -14.16 -21.50
CA LYS A 167 -3.34 -14.38 -22.91
C LYS A 167 -3.38 -13.11 -23.75
N GLN A 168 -3.69 -11.97 -23.15
CA GLN A 168 -3.70 -10.66 -23.82
C GLN A 168 -2.30 -10.08 -23.95
N ASP A 169 -1.47 -10.27 -22.95
CA ASP A 169 -0.09 -9.78 -22.88
C ASP A 169 0.79 -10.82 -22.16
N ALA A 170 1.62 -11.52 -22.94
CA ALA A 170 2.50 -12.59 -22.41
C ALA A 170 3.54 -12.06 -21.43
N ASP A 171 3.92 -10.78 -21.52
CA ASP A 171 4.90 -10.16 -20.61
C ASP A 171 4.39 -10.07 -19.17
N TRP A 172 3.09 -10.18 -18.97
CA TRP A 172 2.48 -10.20 -17.64
C TRP A 172 3.05 -11.29 -16.73
N TYR A 173 3.32 -12.47 -17.26
CA TYR A 173 3.81 -13.57 -16.45
C TYR A 173 5.20 -13.28 -15.87
N THR A 174 6.11 -12.78 -16.69
CA THR A 174 7.48 -12.46 -16.28
C THR A 174 7.56 -11.20 -15.43
N ARG A 175 6.77 -10.20 -15.76
CA ARG A 175 6.75 -8.90 -15.07
C ARG A 175 6.24 -9.00 -13.64
N PHE A 176 5.24 -9.85 -13.41
CA PHE A 176 4.65 -10.07 -12.09
C PHE A 176 4.98 -11.44 -11.50
N MET A 177 6.14 -12.01 -11.91
CA MET A 177 6.54 -13.39 -11.62
C MET A 177 6.39 -13.81 -10.16
N PRO A 178 6.75 -13.04 -9.12
CA PRO A 178 6.58 -13.51 -7.75
C PRO A 178 5.13 -13.84 -7.40
N LEU A 179 4.17 -13.00 -7.85
CA LEU A 179 2.74 -13.18 -7.58
C LEU A 179 2.10 -14.16 -8.55
N THR A 180 2.46 -14.10 -9.84
CA THR A 180 1.90 -15.00 -10.86
C THR A 180 2.26 -16.45 -10.56
N HIS A 181 3.47 -16.71 -10.11
CA HIS A 181 3.93 -18.05 -9.69
C HIS A 181 3.09 -18.55 -8.50
N LEU A 182 2.97 -17.75 -7.43
CA LEU A 182 2.20 -18.08 -6.24
C LEU A 182 0.73 -18.38 -6.55
N ILE A 183 0.11 -17.59 -7.45
CA ILE A 183 -1.30 -17.78 -7.85
C ILE A 183 -1.47 -19.02 -8.74
N MET A 184 -0.55 -19.27 -9.67
CA MET A 184 -0.67 -20.35 -10.63
C MET A 184 -0.34 -21.73 -10.04
N GLU A 185 0.43 -21.79 -8.97
CA GLU A 185 0.73 -23.02 -8.23
C GLU A 185 -0.44 -23.57 -7.39
N MET A 186 -1.46 -22.77 -7.12
CA MET A 186 -2.65 -23.22 -6.37
C MET A 186 -3.37 -24.32 -7.13
N VAL A 187 -3.51 -25.51 -6.53
CA VAL A 187 -4.24 -26.64 -7.10
C VAL A 187 -5.69 -26.58 -6.65
N VAL A 188 -6.59 -26.09 -7.50
CA VAL A 188 -8.01 -25.94 -7.17
C VAL A 188 -8.80 -27.13 -7.71
N ASN A 189 -9.33 -27.96 -6.81
CA ASN A 189 -10.20 -29.09 -7.16
C ASN A 189 -11.66 -28.63 -7.33
N ARG A 190 -12.12 -28.53 -8.60
CA ARG A 190 -13.50 -28.14 -8.93
C ARG A 190 -14.56 -29.18 -8.54
N SER A 191 -14.18 -30.46 -8.44
CA SER A 191 -15.08 -31.50 -8.02
C SER A 191 -15.44 -31.36 -6.55
N LEU A 192 -14.49 -30.91 -5.72
CA LEU A 192 -14.73 -30.62 -4.32
C LEU A 192 -15.75 -29.49 -4.12
N ILE A 193 -15.63 -28.40 -4.90
CA ILE A 193 -16.61 -27.29 -4.87
C ILE A 193 -18.02 -27.80 -5.19
N LYS A 194 -18.15 -28.61 -6.26
CA LYS A 194 -19.44 -29.17 -6.66
C LYS A 194 -20.00 -30.09 -5.60
N LEU A 195 -19.16 -30.94 -5.01
CA LEU A 195 -19.55 -31.88 -3.96
C LEU A 195 -20.10 -31.15 -2.73
N ILE A 196 -19.41 -30.11 -2.24
CA ILE A 196 -19.87 -29.33 -1.08
C ILE A 196 -21.20 -28.64 -1.43
N ARG A 197 -21.31 -28.00 -2.60
CA ARG A 197 -22.55 -27.33 -3.05
C ARG A 197 -23.72 -28.29 -3.32
N GLN A 198 -23.47 -29.57 -3.56
CA GLN A 198 -24.52 -30.59 -3.63
C GLN A 198 -25.11 -30.95 -2.26
N VAL A 199 -24.28 -30.84 -1.21
CA VAL A 199 -24.66 -31.23 0.17
C VAL A 199 -25.18 -30.03 0.97
N ILE A 200 -24.58 -28.85 0.80
CA ILE A 200 -24.86 -27.63 1.58
C ILE A 200 -25.48 -26.56 0.69
N ASP A 201 -26.47 -25.85 1.21
CA ASP A 201 -27.09 -24.70 0.54
C ASP A 201 -26.36 -23.39 0.85
N GLU A 202 -26.75 -22.31 0.14
CA GLU A 202 -26.13 -20.98 0.29
C GLU A 202 -26.38 -20.35 1.67
N ASP A 203 -27.49 -20.73 2.33
CA ASP A 203 -27.84 -20.29 3.68
C ASP A 203 -27.09 -21.06 4.82
N GLY A 204 -26.30 -22.06 4.46
CA GLY A 204 -25.57 -22.90 5.41
C GLY A 204 -26.39 -24.06 5.94
N SER A 205 -27.52 -24.41 5.35
CA SER A 205 -28.31 -25.60 5.70
C SER A 205 -27.85 -26.81 4.87
N VAL A 206 -27.93 -28.00 5.47
CA VAL A 206 -27.72 -29.27 4.75
C VAL A 206 -28.96 -29.54 3.88
N LYS A 207 -28.75 -29.78 2.57
CA LYS A 207 -29.84 -30.03 1.61
C LYS A 207 -30.60 -31.34 1.90
N ASP A 208 -31.92 -31.34 1.75
CA ASP A 208 -32.76 -32.54 1.83
C ASP A 208 -32.30 -33.62 0.83
N SER A 209 -31.75 -33.22 -0.30
CA SER A 209 -31.20 -34.12 -1.33
C SER A 209 -29.90 -34.80 -0.95
N ALA A 210 -29.22 -34.35 0.11
CA ALA A 210 -27.91 -34.88 0.52
C ALA A 210 -28.01 -36.33 1.05
N SER A 211 -29.13 -36.69 1.72
CA SER A 211 -29.39 -38.04 2.23
C SER A 211 -30.86 -38.35 2.22
N PRO A 212 -31.26 -39.58 1.74
CA PRO A 212 -32.66 -40.02 1.86
C PRO A 212 -33.16 -40.10 3.31
N ALA A 213 -32.30 -40.52 4.24
CA ALA A 213 -32.59 -40.59 5.68
C ALA A 213 -32.88 -39.23 6.28
N LEU A 214 -32.07 -38.19 5.91
CA LEU A 214 -32.28 -36.80 6.32
C LEU A 214 -33.63 -36.29 5.81
N LYS A 215 -33.94 -36.50 4.54
CA LYS A 215 -35.21 -36.10 3.94
C LYS A 215 -36.39 -36.73 4.71
N GLN A 216 -36.36 -38.03 4.90
CA GLN A 216 -37.41 -38.74 5.64
C GLN A 216 -37.59 -38.22 7.06
N SER A 217 -36.48 -37.97 7.79
CA SER A 217 -36.53 -37.42 9.14
C SER A 217 -37.10 -35.99 9.17
N ARG A 218 -36.77 -35.14 8.23
CA ARG A 218 -37.32 -33.76 8.11
C ARG A 218 -38.81 -33.78 7.69
N ASP A 219 -39.20 -34.69 6.80
CA ASP A 219 -40.60 -34.84 6.42
C ASP A 219 -41.42 -35.31 7.62
N LYS A 220 -40.89 -36.20 8.47
CA LYS A 220 -41.53 -36.60 9.76
C LYS A 220 -41.69 -35.41 10.71
N VAL A 221 -40.67 -34.55 10.85
CA VAL A 221 -40.75 -33.33 11.67
C VAL A 221 -41.85 -32.41 11.13
N ARG A 222 -41.87 -32.13 9.81
CA ARG A 222 -42.89 -31.28 9.16
C ARG A 222 -44.30 -31.85 9.38
N MET A 223 -44.46 -33.13 9.26
CA MET A 223 -45.76 -33.82 9.51
C MET A 223 -46.21 -33.66 10.96
N LEU A 224 -45.31 -33.82 11.94
CA LEU A 224 -45.59 -33.63 13.35
C LEU A 224 -45.91 -32.17 13.72
N GLU A 225 -45.15 -31.23 13.19
CA GLU A 225 -45.42 -29.80 13.35
C GLU A 225 -46.80 -29.42 12.80
N ASN A 226 -47.16 -29.90 11.63
CA ASN A 226 -48.50 -29.71 11.08
C ASN A 226 -49.61 -30.32 11.94
N LYS A 227 -49.41 -31.51 12.47
CA LYS A 227 -50.37 -32.15 13.41
C LYS A 227 -50.52 -31.35 14.71
N LEU A 228 -49.40 -30.90 15.25
CA LEU A 228 -49.39 -30.06 16.46
C LEU A 228 -50.07 -28.72 16.21
N TYR A 229 -49.80 -28.07 15.06
CA TYR A 229 -50.45 -26.84 14.69
C TYR A 229 -51.97 -27.01 14.58
N GLN A 230 -52.44 -28.04 13.91
CA GLN A 230 -53.88 -28.36 13.82
C GLN A 230 -54.51 -28.66 15.17
N LEU A 231 -53.80 -29.35 16.04
CA LEU A 231 -54.26 -29.62 17.41
C LEU A 231 -54.39 -28.34 18.23
N MET A 232 -53.36 -27.45 18.16
CA MET A 232 -53.38 -26.16 18.88
C MET A 232 -54.51 -25.25 18.37
N ASP A 233 -54.68 -25.16 17.06
CA ASP A 233 -55.74 -24.36 16.43
C ASP A 233 -57.13 -24.86 16.85
N ARG A 234 -57.32 -26.19 16.91
CA ARG A 234 -58.57 -26.79 17.41
C ARG A 234 -58.81 -26.46 18.89
N LEU A 235 -57.77 -26.61 19.75
CA LEU A 235 -57.89 -26.30 21.17
C LEU A 235 -58.22 -24.84 21.46
N ILE A 236 -57.64 -23.94 20.65
CA ILE A 236 -57.95 -22.48 20.74
C ILE A 236 -59.37 -22.23 20.31
N ARG A 237 -59.88 -22.86 19.23
CA ARG A 237 -61.26 -22.63 18.75
C ARG A 237 -62.29 -23.22 19.72
N GLU A 238 -62.02 -24.35 20.34
CA GLU A 238 -62.92 -24.99 21.33
C GLU A 238 -63.02 -24.21 22.63
N ASN A 239 -62.01 -23.36 22.95
CA ASN A 239 -61.94 -22.64 24.24
C ASN A 239 -62.07 -21.10 24.08
N ASN A 240 -62.73 -20.65 22.99
CA ASN A 240 -62.70 -19.25 22.60
C ASN A 240 -63.65 -18.32 23.41
N GLU A 241 -64.12 -18.71 24.62
CA GLU A 241 -65.19 -17.98 25.34
C GLU A 241 -64.70 -16.85 26.25
N ALA A 242 -63.42 -16.66 26.60
CA ALA A 242 -63.08 -15.56 27.55
C ALA A 242 -61.61 -15.10 27.59
N SER A 243 -60.59 -15.67 26.84
CA SER A 243 -59.24 -15.25 26.99
C SER A 243 -58.47 -15.26 25.66
N ILE A 244 -57.53 -14.30 25.51
CA ILE A 244 -56.59 -14.25 24.38
C ILE A 244 -55.62 -15.41 24.52
N LEU A 245 -55.88 -16.46 23.74
CA LEU A 245 -55.00 -17.63 23.65
C LEU A 245 -54.09 -17.53 22.44
N GLU A 246 -52.78 -17.64 22.63
CA GLU A 246 -51.74 -17.54 21.59
C GLU A 246 -50.91 -18.81 21.55
N VAL A 247 -50.68 -19.35 20.35
CA VAL A 247 -49.78 -20.48 20.17
C VAL A 247 -48.33 -20.01 20.34
N SER A 248 -47.57 -20.66 21.19
CA SER A 248 -46.17 -20.35 21.45
C SER A 248 -45.31 -21.62 21.31
N ASN A 249 -44.09 -21.44 20.87
CA ASN A 249 -43.10 -22.52 20.86
C ASN A 249 -41.99 -22.18 21.86
N ILE A 250 -41.85 -23.01 22.91
CA ILE A 250 -40.86 -22.81 23.96
C ILE A 250 -39.97 -24.05 24.05
N ASP A 251 -38.67 -23.83 23.93
CA ASP A 251 -37.68 -24.90 23.93
C ASP A 251 -38.00 -26.04 22.93
N GLY A 252 -38.63 -25.65 21.82
CA GLY A 252 -39.02 -26.60 20.77
C GLY A 252 -40.32 -27.31 21.02
N ARG A 253 -41.04 -27.07 22.13
CA ARG A 253 -42.36 -27.60 22.48
C ARG A 253 -43.46 -26.62 22.12
N TRP A 254 -44.52 -27.11 21.50
CA TRP A 254 -45.70 -26.31 21.18
C TRP A 254 -46.58 -26.19 22.40
N CYS A 255 -46.88 -24.97 22.81
CA CYS A 255 -47.60 -24.60 24.00
C CYS A 255 -48.65 -23.55 23.67
N ILE A 256 -49.64 -23.36 24.59
CA ILE A 256 -50.60 -22.28 24.52
C ILE A 256 -50.32 -21.28 25.64
N LYS A 257 -50.16 -20.01 25.26
CA LYS A 257 -50.04 -18.90 26.18
C LYS A 257 -51.43 -18.32 26.45
N SER A 258 -51.84 -18.28 27.71
CA SER A 258 -53.10 -17.68 28.18
C SER A 258 -52.86 -16.38 28.90
N GLY A 259 -53.60 -15.33 28.56
CA GLY A 259 -53.57 -14.00 29.23
C GLY A 259 -54.34 -13.98 30.57
N ALA A 260 -55.03 -15.05 30.93
CA ALA A 260 -55.83 -15.17 32.20
C ALA A 260 -55.28 -16.29 33.09
N ASP A 261 -55.40 -16.10 34.38
CA ASP A 261 -54.94 -17.09 35.40
C ASP A 261 -55.87 -18.34 35.52
N GLN A 262 -57.01 -18.37 34.82
CA GLN A 262 -57.90 -19.53 34.79
C GLN A 262 -57.60 -20.48 33.62
N MET A 263 -57.27 -21.70 33.95
CA MET A 263 -57.06 -22.78 33.01
C MET A 263 -58.38 -23.30 32.47
N SER A 264 -58.64 -23.12 31.16
CA SER A 264 -59.82 -23.70 30.47
C SER A 264 -59.58 -25.12 29.92
N PHE A 265 -58.31 -25.60 29.88
CA PHE A 265 -57.99 -26.96 29.42
C PHE A 265 -56.92 -27.66 30.28
N LYS A 266 -56.90 -28.97 30.22
CA LYS A 266 -55.94 -29.80 30.99
C LYS A 266 -54.57 -29.75 30.31
N GLY A 267 -53.56 -29.32 31.07
CA GLY A 267 -52.20 -29.16 30.56
C GLY A 267 -51.14 -29.11 31.66
N LEU A 268 -49.89 -29.22 31.26
CA LEU A 268 -48.74 -29.00 32.10
C LEU A 268 -48.40 -27.51 32.11
N LEU A 269 -48.33 -26.90 33.27
CA LEU A 269 -47.91 -25.51 33.44
C LEU A 269 -46.41 -25.43 33.34
N LEU A 270 -45.90 -24.79 32.30
CA LEU A 270 -44.45 -24.59 32.09
C LEU A 270 -43.93 -23.32 32.74
N SER A 271 -44.71 -22.26 32.70
CA SER A 271 -44.34 -20.98 33.31
C SER A 271 -45.64 -20.23 33.73
N SER A 272 -45.59 -19.60 34.90
CA SER A 272 -46.63 -18.69 35.40
C SER A 272 -45.95 -17.46 35.99
N GLY A 273 -46.34 -16.26 35.58
CA GLY A 273 -45.83 -15.00 36.13
C GLY A 273 -46.96 -14.03 36.39
N SER A 274 -47.03 -13.39 37.55
CA SER A 274 -48.00 -12.38 37.88
C SER A 274 -47.97 -11.25 36.84
N GLY A 275 -49.03 -11.12 36.05
CA GLY A 275 -49.19 -10.08 35.03
C GLY A 275 -48.68 -10.41 33.62
N LYS A 276 -48.10 -11.60 33.34
CA LYS A 276 -47.63 -12.02 32.00
C LYS A 276 -48.40 -13.23 31.40
N GLY A 277 -49.40 -13.69 32.07
CA GLY A 277 -50.13 -14.93 31.65
C GLY A 277 -49.42 -16.21 31.97
N SER A 278 -50.07 -17.34 31.80
CA SER A 278 -49.55 -18.68 31.99
C SER A 278 -49.27 -19.38 30.65
N ILE A 279 -48.21 -20.14 30.60
CA ILE A 279 -47.80 -20.95 29.42
C ILE A 279 -48.07 -22.41 29.79
N ILE A 280 -48.91 -23.04 28.99
CA ILE A 280 -49.44 -24.38 29.27
C ILE A 280 -49.14 -25.28 28.06
N GLU A 281 -48.59 -26.44 28.33
CA GLU A 281 -48.52 -27.51 27.35
C GLU A 281 -49.77 -28.40 27.50
N PRO A 282 -50.69 -28.46 26.53
CA PRO A 282 -51.86 -29.28 26.58
C PRO A 282 -51.51 -30.77 26.72
N LEU A 283 -52.22 -31.53 27.60
CA LEU A 283 -51.94 -32.96 27.79
C LEU A 283 -52.06 -33.79 26.49
N SER A 284 -52.94 -33.35 25.59
CA SER A 284 -53.10 -33.98 24.26
C SER A 284 -51.89 -33.70 23.33
N ALA A 285 -51.09 -32.65 23.62
CA ALA A 285 -49.93 -32.26 22.81
C ALA A 285 -48.65 -32.92 23.32
N VAL A 286 -48.57 -33.31 24.60
CA VAL A 286 -47.37 -33.91 25.21
C VAL A 286 -46.81 -35.06 24.38
N PRO A 287 -47.56 -36.12 23.98
CA PRO A 287 -46.98 -37.23 23.23
C PRO A 287 -46.50 -36.79 21.82
N LEU A 288 -47.17 -35.84 21.18
CA LEU A 288 -46.75 -35.30 19.89
C LEU A 288 -45.50 -34.42 20.02
N ASN A 289 -45.39 -33.64 21.09
CA ASN A 289 -44.20 -32.86 21.39
C ASN A 289 -42.98 -33.75 21.66
N ASP A 290 -43.19 -34.85 22.41
CA ASP A 290 -42.11 -35.83 22.69
C ASP A 290 -41.67 -36.53 21.39
N GLU A 291 -42.64 -36.93 20.54
CA GLU A 291 -42.29 -37.47 19.22
C GLU A 291 -41.59 -36.46 18.30
N LEU A 292 -42.00 -35.19 18.35
CA LEU A 292 -41.33 -34.11 17.64
C LEU A 292 -39.89 -33.91 18.09
N GLN A 293 -39.64 -33.92 19.40
CA GLN A 293 -38.30 -33.87 19.98
C GLN A 293 -37.42 -35.04 19.50
N GLN A 294 -37.96 -36.26 19.53
CA GLN A 294 -37.27 -37.44 19.02
C GLN A 294 -36.99 -37.32 17.52
N ALA A 295 -37.97 -36.85 16.73
CA ALA A 295 -37.78 -36.64 15.30
C ALA A 295 -36.70 -35.58 14.99
N ARG A 296 -36.65 -34.48 15.75
CA ARG A 296 -35.60 -33.48 15.65
C ARG A 296 -34.23 -34.02 16.02
N ALA A 297 -34.14 -34.87 17.07
CA ALA A 297 -32.90 -35.55 17.39
C ALA A 297 -32.41 -36.48 16.27
N LEU A 298 -33.33 -37.15 15.57
CA LEU A 298 -33.00 -37.97 14.40
C LEU A 298 -32.53 -37.09 13.19
N VAL A 299 -33.13 -35.90 13.00
CA VAL A 299 -32.64 -34.96 11.99
C VAL A 299 -31.22 -34.52 12.29
N ALA A 300 -30.96 -34.11 13.55
CA ALA A 300 -29.62 -33.67 13.96
C ALA A 300 -28.56 -34.80 13.78
N LYS A 301 -28.94 -36.04 14.10
CA LYS A 301 -28.09 -37.20 13.88
C LYS A 301 -27.82 -37.45 12.39
N ALA A 302 -28.85 -37.41 11.55
CA ALA A 302 -28.70 -37.60 10.10
C ALA A 302 -27.90 -36.48 9.45
N GLU A 303 -28.05 -35.25 9.90
CA GLU A 303 -27.21 -34.10 9.46
C GLU A 303 -25.74 -34.30 9.83
N GLY A 304 -25.49 -34.76 11.08
CA GLY A 304 -24.12 -35.07 11.53
C GLY A 304 -23.46 -36.19 10.70
N GLU A 305 -24.20 -37.24 10.35
CA GLU A 305 -23.72 -38.34 9.49
C GLU A 305 -23.38 -37.85 8.07
N VAL A 306 -24.22 -36.96 7.50
CA VAL A 306 -23.96 -36.32 6.19
C VAL A 306 -22.70 -35.45 6.24
N LEU A 307 -22.56 -34.62 7.28
CA LEU A 307 -21.42 -33.77 7.47
C LEU A 307 -20.12 -34.55 7.71
N LEU A 308 -20.19 -35.66 8.45
CA LEU A 308 -19.05 -36.55 8.64
C LEU A 308 -18.61 -37.16 7.30
N THR A 309 -19.54 -37.70 6.52
CA THR A 309 -19.23 -38.23 5.17
C THR A 309 -18.65 -37.18 4.23
N LEU A 310 -19.15 -35.95 4.31
CA LEU A 310 -18.58 -34.83 3.58
C LEU A 310 -17.14 -34.53 4.03
N THR A 311 -16.90 -34.58 5.35
CA THR A 311 -15.57 -34.35 5.94
C THR A 311 -14.56 -35.39 5.46
N GLU A 312 -14.93 -36.67 5.44
CA GLU A 312 -14.07 -37.74 4.93
C GLU A 312 -13.68 -37.53 3.47
N LYS A 313 -14.60 -37.03 2.65
CA LYS A 313 -14.30 -36.71 1.24
C LYS A 313 -13.39 -35.47 1.09
N ILE A 314 -13.52 -34.48 1.99
CA ILE A 314 -12.66 -33.30 2.03
C ILE A 314 -11.23 -33.65 2.45
N GLN A 315 -11.06 -34.64 3.32
CA GLN A 315 -9.75 -35.09 3.81
C GLN A 315 -8.80 -35.50 2.68
N VAL A 316 -9.30 -35.99 1.57
CA VAL A 316 -8.49 -36.40 0.41
C VAL A 316 -7.74 -35.20 -0.21
N ASP A 317 -8.36 -34.03 -0.21
CA ASP A 317 -7.81 -32.80 -0.82
C ASP A 317 -7.25 -31.83 0.24
N LEU A 318 -7.13 -32.26 1.49
CA LEU A 318 -6.87 -31.36 2.63
C LEU A 318 -5.52 -30.63 2.52
N ASP A 319 -4.47 -31.32 2.07
CA ASP A 319 -3.14 -30.72 1.93
C ASP A 319 -3.12 -29.64 0.84
N ASP A 320 -3.88 -29.83 -0.23
CA ASP A 320 -3.98 -28.81 -1.29
C ASP A 320 -4.82 -27.60 -0.82
N VAL A 321 -5.87 -27.83 -0.05
CA VAL A 321 -6.65 -26.76 0.60
C VAL A 321 -5.76 -25.94 1.56
N GLU A 322 -4.92 -26.60 2.35
CA GLU A 322 -4.00 -25.91 3.26
C GLU A 322 -2.94 -25.10 2.52
N LYS A 323 -2.39 -25.63 1.41
CA LYS A 323 -1.49 -24.86 0.54
C LYS A 323 -2.17 -23.63 -0.02
N ILE A 324 -3.41 -23.75 -0.50
CA ILE A 324 -4.21 -22.62 -0.98
C ILE A 324 -4.42 -21.59 0.13
N LEU A 325 -4.80 -22.02 1.34
CA LEU A 325 -4.96 -21.12 2.50
C LEU A 325 -3.69 -20.34 2.78
N ASN A 326 -2.53 -21.03 2.83
CA ASN A 326 -1.24 -20.40 3.08
C ASN A 326 -0.86 -19.42 1.96
N SER A 327 -1.08 -19.77 0.70
CA SER A 327 -0.85 -18.88 -0.44
C SER A 327 -1.74 -17.64 -0.42
N VAL A 328 -3.01 -17.78 -0.05
CA VAL A 328 -3.94 -16.65 0.09
C VAL A 328 -3.56 -15.74 1.27
N ILE A 329 -3.11 -16.32 2.40
CA ILE A 329 -2.57 -15.53 3.52
C ILE A 329 -1.32 -14.75 3.07
N GLN A 330 -0.42 -15.37 2.33
CA GLN A 330 0.78 -14.71 1.79
C GLN A 330 0.41 -13.59 0.82
N LEU A 331 -0.58 -13.80 -0.06
CA LEU A 331 -1.10 -12.74 -0.94
C LEU A 331 -1.69 -11.57 -0.15
N ASP A 332 -2.40 -11.84 0.95
CA ASP A 332 -2.94 -10.77 1.82
C ASP A 332 -1.83 -9.97 2.52
N VAL A 333 -0.76 -10.64 2.95
CA VAL A 333 0.44 -10.00 3.51
C VAL A 333 1.13 -9.10 2.48
N ILE A 334 1.33 -9.59 1.26
CA ILE A 334 1.94 -8.81 0.17
C ILE A 334 1.04 -7.63 -0.20
N ASN A 335 -0.26 -7.85 -0.29
CA ASN A 335 -1.25 -6.81 -0.57
C ASN A 335 -1.27 -5.74 0.53
N ALA A 336 -1.11 -6.10 1.81
CA ALA A 336 -1.02 -5.15 2.92
C ALA A 336 0.20 -4.23 2.77
N ARG A 337 1.40 -4.79 2.47
CA ARG A 337 2.61 -4.02 2.20
C ARG A 337 2.44 -3.07 1.00
N ALA A 338 1.88 -3.58 -0.09
CA ALA A 338 1.64 -2.81 -1.31
C ALA A 338 0.63 -1.68 -1.10
N THR A 339 -0.50 -1.98 -0.46
CA THR A 339 -1.56 -1.00 -0.19
C THR A 339 -1.11 0.08 0.78
N TYR A 340 -0.36 -0.28 1.84
CA TYR A 340 0.27 0.68 2.73
C TYR A 340 1.19 1.62 1.95
N SER A 341 2.10 1.05 1.15
CA SER A 341 3.08 1.80 0.36
C SER A 341 2.41 2.79 -0.61
N LEU A 342 1.37 2.36 -1.31
CA LEU A 342 0.59 3.22 -2.20
C LEU A 342 -0.19 4.29 -1.44
N SER A 343 -0.82 3.93 -0.33
CA SER A 343 -1.67 4.85 0.45
C SER A 343 -0.88 6.02 1.00
N PHE A 344 0.38 5.82 1.36
CA PHE A 344 1.24 6.88 1.87
C PHE A 344 2.15 7.53 0.82
N GLY A 345 2.06 7.10 -0.45
CA GLY A 345 2.85 7.68 -1.55
C GLY A 345 4.33 7.31 -1.47
N GLY A 346 4.63 6.12 -0.95
CA GLY A 346 6.00 5.62 -0.89
C GLY A 346 6.60 5.36 -2.28
N THR A 347 7.91 5.36 -2.36
CA THR A 347 8.71 5.05 -3.54
C THR A 347 9.54 3.79 -3.30
N CYS A 348 9.76 3.02 -4.35
CA CYS A 348 10.59 1.81 -4.28
C CYS A 348 12.04 2.20 -3.93
N PRO A 349 12.59 1.74 -2.78
CA PRO A 349 13.98 1.99 -2.46
C PRO A 349 14.90 1.08 -3.29
N ARG A 350 16.11 1.57 -3.56
CA ARG A 350 17.22 0.73 -4.01
C ARG A 350 18.02 0.28 -2.81
N ILE A 351 18.07 -1.03 -2.58
CA ILE A 351 18.86 -1.62 -1.52
C ILE A 351 20.24 -1.98 -2.11
N LEU A 352 21.30 -1.46 -1.50
CA LEU A 352 22.67 -1.66 -1.96
C LEU A 352 23.42 -2.51 -0.94
N LEU A 353 24.13 -3.55 -1.40
CA LEU A 353 25.12 -4.22 -0.56
C LEU A 353 26.43 -3.43 -0.63
N PRO A 354 27.01 -3.02 0.51
CA PRO A 354 28.34 -2.42 0.52
C PRO A 354 29.34 -3.43 -0.09
N GLU A 355 30.07 -3.02 -1.14
CA GLU A 355 31.09 -3.84 -1.76
C GLU A 355 32.27 -4.00 -0.79
N ASP A 356 32.69 -5.23 -0.52
CA ASP A 356 33.96 -5.53 0.14
C ASP A 356 35.12 -4.97 -0.70
N LYS A 357 36.13 -4.45 -0.02
CA LYS A 357 37.29 -3.76 -0.59
C LYS A 357 38.15 -4.62 -1.51
N ASP A 358 37.88 -5.91 -1.62
CA ASP A 358 38.56 -6.85 -2.48
C ASP A 358 37.78 -7.08 -3.76
N GLY A 359 38.22 -6.40 -4.83
CA GLY A 359 37.63 -6.45 -6.15
C GLY A 359 37.73 -7.86 -6.80
N SER A 360 36.81 -8.75 -6.47
CA SER A 360 36.53 -9.92 -7.27
C SER A 360 35.11 -9.87 -7.80
N PHE A 361 35.00 -9.53 -9.06
CA PHE A 361 33.77 -9.67 -9.85
C PHE A 361 33.37 -11.14 -9.90
N THR A 362 32.25 -11.50 -9.25
CA THR A 362 31.45 -12.64 -9.70
C THR A 362 30.02 -12.43 -9.22
N HIS A 363 29.16 -12.10 -10.08
CA HIS A 363 27.85 -12.65 -10.37
C HIS A 363 27.02 -11.65 -11.18
N GLU A 364 27.10 -11.84 -12.50
CA GLU A 364 26.02 -11.39 -13.38
C GLU A 364 24.77 -12.21 -13.06
N ALA A 365 23.83 -11.63 -12.37
CA ALA A 365 22.49 -12.16 -12.30
C ALA A 365 21.75 -11.75 -13.58
N HIS A 366 21.34 -12.73 -14.35
CA HIS A 366 20.52 -12.64 -15.52
C HIS A 366 19.31 -11.72 -15.29
N ALA A 367 19.37 -10.52 -15.85
CA ALA A 367 18.21 -9.71 -16.12
C ALA A 367 17.99 -9.74 -17.62
N SER A 368 16.90 -10.39 -18.01
CA SER A 368 16.38 -10.49 -19.38
C SER A 368 16.27 -9.12 -20.04
N GLY A 369 16.69 -9.10 -21.29
CA GLY A 369 16.88 -7.97 -22.16
C GLY A 369 15.75 -6.97 -22.24
N THR A 370 16.15 -5.74 -22.03
CA THR A 370 15.60 -4.58 -22.70
C THR A 370 16.79 -3.69 -23.08
N LEU A 371 16.96 -3.50 -24.37
CA LEU A 371 17.89 -2.55 -24.99
C LEU A 371 17.56 -1.13 -24.48
N THR A 372 18.24 -0.74 -23.42
CA THR A 372 18.33 0.67 -23.05
C THR A 372 19.78 1.10 -23.22
N SER A 373 19.94 2.09 -24.09
CA SER A 373 21.18 2.81 -24.37
C SER A 373 22.03 2.97 -23.11
N LYS A 374 23.30 2.60 -23.21
CA LYS A 374 24.36 2.92 -22.24
C LYS A 374 24.48 4.43 -22.07
N VAL A 375 23.61 5.01 -21.26
CA VAL A 375 23.88 6.29 -20.62
C VAL A 375 24.74 5.92 -19.40
N SER A 376 25.98 6.40 -19.39
CA SER A 376 26.91 6.28 -18.26
C SER A 376 26.15 6.61 -16.96
N GLN A 377 25.89 5.58 -16.13
CA GLN A 377 25.31 5.77 -14.80
C GLN A 377 26.28 6.66 -14.01
N PRO A 378 25.80 7.73 -13.35
CA PRO A 378 26.65 8.48 -12.45
C PRO A 378 27.15 7.48 -11.38
N LYS A 379 28.47 7.41 -11.19
CA LYS A 379 29.10 6.65 -10.13
C LYS A 379 28.33 6.90 -8.84
N ASN A 380 27.95 5.84 -8.11
CA ASN A 380 27.26 5.92 -6.82
C ASN A 380 28.11 6.78 -5.85
N GLU A 381 27.79 8.07 -5.75
CA GLU A 381 28.49 9.01 -4.88
C GLU A 381 28.02 8.93 -3.41
N TRP A 382 26.86 8.33 -3.19
CA TRP A 382 26.17 8.33 -1.91
C TRP A 382 26.14 6.94 -1.27
N THR A 383 26.41 6.89 0.03
CA THR A 383 26.12 5.71 0.87
C THR A 383 24.64 5.66 1.16
N LEU A 384 24.06 6.79 1.59
CA LEU A 384 22.63 6.92 1.89
C LEU A 384 22.08 8.12 1.13
N TYR A 385 20.97 7.90 0.37
CA TYR A 385 20.27 8.95 -0.36
C TYR A 385 18.78 8.87 -0.05
N LEU A 386 18.27 9.80 0.75
CA LEU A 386 16.88 9.91 1.17
C LEU A 386 16.33 11.30 0.83
N PRO A 387 15.79 11.50 -0.37
CA PRO A 387 15.23 12.78 -0.78
C PRO A 387 13.82 12.97 -0.23
N LYS A 388 13.58 14.05 0.49
CA LYS A 388 12.29 14.43 1.09
C LYS A 388 11.60 13.25 1.79
N ALA A 389 12.33 12.62 2.70
CA ALA A 389 11.82 11.49 3.47
C ALA A 389 10.88 11.97 4.59
N TYR A 390 9.69 11.40 4.63
CA TYR A 390 8.72 11.64 5.70
C TYR A 390 8.84 10.61 6.82
N HIS A 391 8.66 11.07 8.05
CA HIS A 391 8.50 10.17 9.17
C HIS A 391 7.14 9.45 9.06
N PRO A 392 7.12 8.11 8.93
CA PRO A 392 5.89 7.38 8.58
C PRO A 392 4.78 7.53 9.61
N LEU A 393 5.10 7.49 10.90
CA LEU A 393 4.10 7.59 11.97
C LEU A 393 3.54 9.01 12.09
N LEU A 394 4.37 10.04 11.94
CA LEU A 394 3.89 11.43 11.95
C LEU A 394 2.98 11.71 10.75
N LEU A 395 3.34 11.22 9.57
CA LEU A 395 2.50 11.37 8.38
C LEU A 395 1.17 10.64 8.54
N GLN A 396 1.19 9.45 9.13
CA GLN A 396 -0.02 8.68 9.43
C GLN A 396 -0.93 9.43 10.42
N GLN A 397 -0.37 9.88 11.54
CA GLN A 397 -1.11 10.63 12.56
C GLN A 397 -1.73 11.91 12.00
N HIS A 398 -0.96 12.66 11.21
CA HIS A 398 -1.45 13.85 10.54
C HIS A 398 -2.64 13.55 9.62
N ARG A 399 -2.54 12.51 8.77
CA ARG A 399 -3.63 12.10 7.87
C ARG A 399 -4.87 11.63 8.64
N GLN A 400 -4.69 10.90 9.72
CA GLN A 400 -5.80 10.46 10.59
C GLN A 400 -6.50 11.66 11.23
N ASN A 401 -5.74 12.61 11.77
CA ASN A 401 -6.28 13.84 12.36
C ASN A 401 -7.03 14.67 11.32
N LEU A 402 -6.49 14.82 10.11
CA LEU A 402 -7.12 15.55 9.03
C LEU A 402 -8.41 14.85 8.55
N GLN A 403 -8.40 13.52 8.43
CA GLN A 403 -9.60 12.75 8.09
C GLN A 403 -10.67 12.87 9.15
N LYS A 404 -10.29 12.82 10.45
CA LYS A 404 -11.22 13.02 11.57
C LYS A 404 -11.84 14.41 11.52
N ALA A 405 -11.04 15.46 11.42
CA ALA A 405 -11.53 16.84 11.33
C ALA A 405 -12.47 17.04 10.13
N ARG A 406 -12.13 16.51 8.96
CA ARG A 406 -13.00 16.56 7.77
C ARG A 406 -14.31 15.78 7.97
N LYS A 407 -14.28 14.66 8.69
CA LYS A 407 -15.48 13.88 9.04
C LYS A 407 -16.36 14.65 10.01
N ASP A 408 -15.76 15.31 10.99
CA ASP A 408 -16.47 16.11 11.98
C ASP A 408 -17.19 17.30 11.31
N VAL A 409 -16.55 18.00 10.35
CA VAL A 409 -17.19 19.05 9.52
C VAL A 409 -18.36 18.47 8.73
N LYS A 410 -18.19 17.32 8.07
CA LYS A 410 -19.27 16.68 7.30
C LYS A 410 -20.45 16.29 8.19
N SER A 411 -20.16 15.71 9.37
CA SER A 411 -21.19 15.31 10.33
C SER A 411 -21.96 16.51 10.87
N ALA A 412 -21.24 17.60 11.22
CA ALA A 412 -21.83 18.85 11.66
C ALA A 412 -22.74 19.48 10.59
N THR A 413 -22.25 19.50 9.33
CA THR A 413 -23.03 20.01 8.18
C THR A 413 -24.29 19.17 7.93
N ALA A 414 -24.18 17.84 8.00
CA ALA A 414 -25.30 16.92 7.84
C ALA A 414 -26.34 17.10 8.95
N GLU A 415 -25.90 17.29 10.20
CA GLU A 415 -26.79 17.50 11.35
C GLU A 415 -27.56 18.84 11.24
N ILE A 416 -26.89 19.92 10.81
CA ILE A 416 -27.56 21.21 10.56
C ILE A 416 -28.58 21.08 9.42
N ARG A 417 -28.22 20.35 8.35
CA ARG A 417 -29.15 20.09 7.24
C ARG A 417 -30.39 19.31 7.72
N ARG A 418 -30.17 18.29 8.57
CA ARG A 418 -31.25 17.50 9.17
C ARG A 418 -32.18 18.36 10.03
N ARG A 419 -31.60 19.23 10.89
CA ARG A 419 -32.38 20.18 11.74
C ARG A 419 -33.18 21.15 10.90
N LYS A 420 -32.59 21.71 9.82
CA LYS A 420 -33.34 22.59 8.88
C LYS A 420 -34.51 21.91 8.19
N LEU A 421 -34.39 20.60 7.85
CA LEU A 421 -35.48 19.84 7.21
C LEU A 421 -36.61 19.45 8.17
N GLN A 422 -36.32 19.36 9.49
CA GLN A 422 -37.31 19.00 10.50
C GLN A 422 -38.18 20.18 11.00
N GLY A 423 -38.12 21.36 10.36
CA GLY A 423 -39.01 22.49 10.58
C GLY A 423 -38.98 23.10 11.99
N GLY A 424 -37.90 22.96 12.72
CA GLY A 424 -37.73 23.53 14.05
C GLY A 424 -37.60 25.03 14.01
N ASN A 425 -38.63 25.78 14.47
CA ASN A 425 -38.54 27.19 14.78
C ASN A 425 -37.43 27.43 15.79
N MET A 426 -36.46 28.27 15.39
CA MET A 426 -35.40 28.73 16.27
C MET A 426 -35.97 29.67 17.36
N SER A 427 -36.40 29.09 18.46
CA SER A 427 -36.56 29.85 19.69
C SER A 427 -36.07 29.02 20.87
N GLN A 428 -34.97 29.50 21.38
CA GLN A 428 -34.48 29.35 22.77
C GLN A 428 -34.57 27.97 23.42
N LYS A 429 -33.47 27.17 23.35
CA LYS A 429 -32.84 26.61 24.54
C LYS A 429 -31.63 25.78 24.16
N GLY A 430 -30.46 26.16 24.71
CA GLY A 430 -29.30 25.32 24.90
C GLY A 430 -28.29 25.38 23.77
N GLU A 431 -27.49 26.40 23.75
CA GLU A 431 -26.08 26.53 23.44
C GLU A 431 -25.37 25.20 23.28
N ARG A 432 -25.39 24.68 22.09
CA ARG A 432 -24.25 24.09 21.38
C ARG A 432 -24.48 24.45 19.92
N ASP A 433 -24.30 25.71 19.60
CA ASP A 433 -24.10 26.12 18.23
C ASP A 433 -22.85 25.36 17.75
N ILE A 434 -23.09 24.37 16.89
CA ILE A 434 -21.99 23.66 16.20
C ILE A 434 -21.33 24.72 15.34
N ASN A 435 -20.26 25.27 15.86
CA ASN A 435 -19.51 26.33 15.19
C ASN A 435 -18.74 25.71 14.00
N ILE A 436 -19.42 25.58 12.85
CA ILE A 436 -18.82 25.03 11.62
C ILE A 436 -17.57 25.79 11.25
N SER A 437 -17.55 27.12 11.40
CA SER A 437 -16.40 27.93 11.04
C SER A 437 -15.17 27.59 11.89
N SER A 438 -15.34 27.20 13.15
CA SER A 438 -14.26 26.72 14.01
C SER A 438 -13.71 25.37 13.52
N LEU A 439 -14.59 24.44 13.13
CA LEU A 439 -14.18 23.13 12.61
C LEU A 439 -13.50 23.26 11.23
N GLU A 440 -13.98 24.16 10.38
CA GLU A 440 -13.34 24.47 9.10
C GLU A 440 -11.98 25.13 9.29
N MET A 441 -11.83 26.06 10.22
CA MET A 441 -10.53 26.65 10.58
C MET A 441 -9.56 25.59 11.12
N GLN A 442 -10.06 24.61 11.89
CA GLN A 442 -9.24 23.49 12.36
C GLN A 442 -8.75 22.63 11.18
N VAL A 443 -9.57 22.37 10.18
CA VAL A 443 -9.17 21.63 8.97
C VAL A 443 -8.09 22.43 8.23
N ILE A 444 -8.27 23.73 8.02
CA ILE A 444 -7.29 24.61 7.34
C ILE A 444 -5.98 24.65 8.13
N ALA A 445 -6.04 24.74 9.47
CA ALA A 445 -4.86 24.72 10.32
C ALA A 445 -4.09 23.40 10.19
N LEU A 446 -4.80 22.27 10.19
CA LEU A 446 -4.19 20.96 9.97
C LEU A 446 -3.62 20.82 8.57
N GLU A 447 -4.27 21.31 7.52
CA GLU A 447 -3.74 21.29 6.16
C GLU A 447 -2.43 22.09 6.01
N ARG A 448 -2.28 23.17 6.78
CA ARG A 448 -1.04 23.99 6.84
C ARG A 448 0.06 23.32 7.67
N ALA A 449 -0.30 22.55 8.69
CA ALA A 449 0.62 21.88 9.62
C ALA A 449 1.06 20.50 9.12
N GLN A 450 1.37 20.36 7.84
CA GLN A 450 1.87 19.10 7.30
C GLN A 450 3.26 18.78 7.88
N PRO A 451 3.58 17.50 8.15
CA PRO A 451 4.92 17.08 8.51
C PRO A 451 5.94 17.53 7.45
N VAL A 452 7.05 18.09 7.88
CA VAL A 452 8.13 18.55 6.99
C VAL A 452 9.00 17.34 6.64
N PRO A 453 9.26 17.08 5.35
CA PRO A 453 10.17 16.01 4.95
C PRO A 453 11.63 16.40 5.19
N VAL A 454 12.47 15.40 5.39
CA VAL A 454 13.91 15.55 5.62
C VAL A 454 14.68 15.11 4.38
N ASP A 455 15.67 15.91 3.96
CA ASP A 455 16.63 15.57 2.90
C ASP A 455 17.91 15.03 3.54
N LEU A 456 18.24 13.76 3.31
CA LEU A 456 19.43 13.14 3.87
C LEU A 456 20.31 12.54 2.75
N PHE A 457 21.52 13.09 2.59
CA PHE A 457 22.46 12.72 1.54
C PHE A 457 23.85 12.49 2.14
N ILE A 458 24.21 11.24 2.41
CA ILE A 458 25.46 10.88 3.03
C ILE A 458 26.43 10.33 2.00
N ALA A 459 27.57 10.99 1.84
CA ALA A 459 28.61 10.62 0.89
C ALA A 459 29.28 9.29 1.26
N ARG A 460 29.80 8.57 0.27
CA ARG A 460 30.40 7.23 0.44
C ARG A 460 31.59 7.20 1.40
N LYS A 461 32.30 8.32 1.56
CA LYS A 461 33.43 8.44 2.50
C LYS A 461 32.99 8.63 3.95
N THR A 462 31.76 9.11 4.18
CA THR A 462 31.25 9.45 5.52
C THR A 462 30.79 8.21 6.26
N ARG A 463 31.38 7.94 7.41
CA ARG A 463 30.99 6.87 8.33
C ARG A 463 30.23 7.39 9.54
N VAL A 464 30.51 8.64 9.93
CA VAL A 464 29.85 9.28 11.06
C VAL A 464 29.30 10.63 10.65
N LEU A 465 28.00 10.82 10.84
CA LEU A 465 27.32 12.09 10.68
C LEU A 465 26.98 12.67 12.05
N VAL A 466 27.45 13.88 12.32
CA VAL A 466 27.15 14.62 13.56
C VAL A 466 26.12 15.70 13.24
N ILE A 467 24.91 15.56 13.83
CA ILE A 467 23.81 16.51 13.65
C ILE A 467 23.71 17.42 14.89
N THR A 468 23.82 18.71 14.70
CA THR A 468 23.75 19.71 15.77
C THR A 468 22.51 20.60 15.61
N GLY A 469 22.24 21.46 16.57
CA GLY A 469 21.11 22.41 16.54
C GLY A 469 20.21 22.31 17.78
N PRO A 470 19.16 23.14 17.86
CA PRO A 470 18.25 23.17 19.01
C PRO A 470 17.45 21.84 19.14
N ASN A 471 16.99 21.50 20.36
CA ASN A 471 16.17 20.31 20.61
C ASN A 471 14.87 20.34 19.82
N THR A 472 14.25 21.50 19.70
CA THR A 472 13.02 21.71 18.93
C THR A 472 13.23 21.58 17.41
N GLY A 473 14.47 21.53 16.93
CA GLY A 473 14.80 21.46 15.49
C GLY A 473 14.45 20.14 14.80
N GLY A 474 14.09 19.09 15.54
CA GLY A 474 13.69 17.80 15.00
C GLY A 474 14.83 16.78 14.81
N LYS A 475 15.95 16.92 15.56
CA LYS A 475 17.10 15.98 15.51
C LYS A 475 16.69 14.53 15.75
N THR A 476 15.97 14.27 16.85
CA THR A 476 15.46 12.96 17.23
C THR A 476 14.53 12.36 16.17
N ILE A 477 13.65 13.18 15.59
CA ILE A 477 12.73 12.75 14.51
C ILE A 477 13.51 12.40 13.24
N CYS A 478 14.58 13.12 12.96
CA CYS A 478 15.47 12.79 11.84
C CYS A 478 16.11 11.40 12.01
N LEU A 479 16.67 11.09 13.19
CA LEU A 479 17.22 9.78 13.52
C LEU A 479 16.17 8.67 13.36
N LYS A 480 14.99 8.87 13.98
CA LYS A 480 13.87 7.91 13.85
C LYS A 480 13.44 7.72 12.39
N THR A 481 13.43 8.79 11.59
CA THR A 481 13.07 8.70 10.16
C THR A 481 14.04 7.81 9.38
N VAL A 482 15.35 7.96 9.64
CA VAL A 482 16.38 7.12 8.99
C VAL A 482 16.27 5.66 9.42
N GLY A 483 16.15 5.42 10.73
CA GLY A 483 16.02 4.06 11.27
C GLY A 483 14.78 3.35 10.72
N LEU A 484 13.64 4.03 10.71
CA LEU A 484 12.41 3.49 10.13
C LEU A 484 12.52 3.27 8.61
N ALA A 485 13.16 4.18 7.87
CA ALA A 485 13.37 4.01 6.43
C ALA A 485 14.24 2.79 6.12
N ALA A 486 15.31 2.55 6.91
CA ALA A 486 16.16 1.37 6.80
C ALA A 486 15.37 0.08 7.09
N MET A 487 14.58 0.07 8.17
CA MET A 487 13.74 -1.07 8.51
C MET A 487 12.63 -1.33 7.49
N MET A 488 12.01 -0.28 6.95
CA MET A 488 11.02 -0.39 5.88
C MET A 488 11.62 -1.03 4.62
N ALA A 489 12.78 -0.54 4.17
CA ALA A 489 13.48 -1.10 3.02
C ALA A 489 13.82 -2.58 3.25
N LYS A 490 14.41 -2.91 4.40
CA LYS A 490 14.77 -4.27 4.81
C LYS A 490 13.58 -5.23 4.81
N SER A 491 12.39 -4.74 5.19
CA SER A 491 11.15 -5.52 5.28
C SER A 491 10.32 -5.51 3.98
N GLY A 492 10.85 -5.04 2.88
CA GLY A 492 10.17 -5.01 1.58
C GLY A 492 9.05 -3.97 1.47
N LEU A 493 9.07 -2.92 2.30
CA LEU A 493 8.17 -1.78 2.23
C LEU A 493 8.78 -0.65 1.40
N TYR A 494 7.95 0.11 0.73
CA TYR A 494 8.38 1.36 0.10
C TYR A 494 8.69 2.41 1.16
N VAL A 495 9.72 3.19 0.90
CA VAL A 495 10.12 4.31 1.75
C VAL A 495 9.34 5.56 1.36
N LEU A 496 8.92 6.34 2.36
CA LEU A 496 8.11 7.54 2.15
C LEU A 496 9.00 8.71 1.73
N SER A 497 9.52 8.66 0.53
CA SER A 497 10.39 9.67 -0.07
C SER A 497 9.83 10.17 -1.41
N SER A 498 10.26 11.36 -1.86
CA SER A 498 9.77 11.93 -3.12
C SER A 498 10.26 11.19 -4.36
N GLU A 499 11.43 10.55 -4.26
CA GLU A 499 12.07 9.78 -5.32
C GLU A 499 12.59 8.45 -4.77
N SER A 500 13.05 7.56 -5.66
CA SER A 500 13.65 6.29 -5.25
C SER A 500 14.86 6.54 -4.33
N ALA A 501 14.68 6.18 -3.06
CA ALA A 501 15.74 6.25 -2.06
C ALA A 501 16.83 5.21 -2.35
N GLN A 502 18.11 5.51 -2.03
CA GLN A 502 19.20 4.54 -2.04
C GLN A 502 19.60 4.29 -0.60
N ILE A 503 19.47 3.06 -0.15
CA ILE A 503 19.71 2.67 1.24
C ILE A 503 20.63 1.46 1.21
N PRO A 504 21.77 1.49 1.95
CA PRO A 504 22.56 0.28 2.12
C PRO A 504 21.75 -0.77 2.88
N TRP A 505 21.99 -2.03 2.55
CA TRP A 505 21.42 -3.09 3.36
C TRP A 505 22.15 -3.15 4.71
N PHE A 506 21.39 -2.95 5.78
CA PHE A 506 21.92 -3.06 7.12
C PHE A 506 21.54 -4.41 7.73
N ASP A 507 22.51 -5.13 8.28
CA ASP A 507 22.27 -6.35 9.03
C ASP A 507 21.48 -6.08 10.31
N SER A 508 21.85 -5.00 11.00
CA SER A 508 21.21 -4.56 12.24
C SER A 508 21.05 -3.04 12.28
N VAL A 509 19.97 -2.60 12.91
CA VAL A 509 19.72 -1.17 13.18
C VAL A 509 19.68 -1.00 14.68
N PHE A 510 20.68 -0.28 15.20
CA PHE A 510 20.79 0.04 16.62
C PHE A 510 20.41 1.49 16.87
N ALA A 511 19.70 1.74 17.95
CA ALA A 511 19.30 3.08 18.34
C ALA A 511 19.38 3.24 19.86
N ASP A 512 20.07 4.29 20.28
CA ASP A 512 20.02 4.87 21.62
C ASP A 512 19.40 6.26 21.50
N ILE A 513 18.09 6.34 21.68
CA ILE A 513 17.29 7.56 21.56
C ILE A 513 16.48 7.67 22.85
N GLY A 514 16.90 8.53 23.77
CA GLY A 514 16.30 8.68 25.09
C GLY A 514 15.16 9.71 25.09
N ASP A 515 14.01 9.34 25.68
CA ASP A 515 13.10 10.33 26.26
C ASP A 515 13.54 10.53 27.73
N GLU A 516 13.94 11.72 28.11
CA GLU A 516 14.35 12.10 29.47
C GLU A 516 13.28 11.84 30.56
N GLN A 517 12.09 11.34 30.17
CA GLN A 517 10.90 11.27 31.03
C GLN A 517 10.54 9.87 31.53
N SER A 518 11.33 8.84 31.29
CA SER A 518 11.01 7.52 31.88
C SER A 518 11.48 7.43 33.33
N LEU A 519 10.65 7.86 34.23
CA LEU A 519 10.80 7.83 35.71
C LEU A 519 10.97 6.42 36.32
N SER A 520 11.05 5.36 35.52
CA SER A 520 11.02 3.97 36.00
C SER A 520 12.41 3.29 36.09
N GLN A 521 13.48 3.94 35.67
CA GLN A 521 14.84 3.37 35.80
C GLN A 521 15.68 4.16 36.77
N SER A 522 16.01 3.55 37.89
CA SER A 522 16.78 4.10 39.01
C SER A 522 18.31 4.26 38.76
N LEU A 523 18.77 4.07 37.53
CA LEU A 523 20.11 4.42 37.10
C LEU A 523 20.12 5.85 36.58
N SER A 524 21.12 6.64 36.92
CA SER A 524 21.36 7.96 36.31
C SER A 524 21.21 7.81 34.76
N THR A 525 20.48 8.72 34.13
CA THR A 525 20.21 8.70 32.67
C THR A 525 21.51 8.51 31.89
N PHE A 526 22.59 9.17 32.28
CA PHE A 526 23.92 9.05 31.69
C PHE A 526 24.49 7.62 31.75
N SER A 527 24.44 6.95 32.93
CA SER A 527 24.94 5.57 33.05
C SER A 527 24.16 4.57 32.24
N GLY A 528 22.84 4.82 32.09
CA GLY A 528 21.95 4.01 31.27
C GLY A 528 22.33 4.10 29.79
N HIS A 529 22.50 5.31 29.26
CA HIS A 529 22.94 5.57 27.89
C HIS A 529 24.30 4.96 27.59
N LEU A 530 25.29 5.20 28.46
CA LEU A 530 26.64 4.63 28.28
C LEU A 530 26.62 3.10 28.24
N LYS A 531 25.84 2.45 29.08
CA LYS A 531 25.70 0.99 29.07
C LYS A 531 25.07 0.51 27.75
N GLN A 532 24.01 1.16 27.30
CA GLN A 532 23.36 0.83 26.04
C GLN A 532 24.30 1.06 24.86
N ILE A 533 25.03 2.18 24.82
CA ILE A 533 26.01 2.45 23.76
C ILE A 533 27.14 1.41 23.78
N SER A 534 27.63 1.01 24.96
CA SER A 534 28.62 -0.06 25.09
C SER A 534 28.10 -1.41 24.58
N ASP A 535 26.85 -1.75 24.90
CA ASP A 535 26.21 -2.97 24.40
C ASP A 535 26.00 -2.89 22.88
N ILE A 536 25.63 -1.74 22.32
CA ILE A 536 25.55 -1.49 20.87
C ILE A 536 26.92 -1.65 20.22
N GLN A 537 27.98 -1.02 20.77
CA GLN A 537 29.33 -1.09 20.23
C GLN A 537 29.85 -2.53 20.18
N SER A 538 29.54 -3.34 21.18
CA SER A 538 29.99 -4.75 21.25
C SER A 538 29.28 -5.64 20.23
N GLN A 539 28.11 -5.24 19.70
CA GLN A 539 27.27 -6.01 18.78
C GLN A 539 27.23 -5.44 17.37
N SER A 540 27.69 -4.21 17.17
CA SER A 540 27.72 -3.58 15.86
C SER A 540 28.76 -4.25 14.95
N THR A 541 28.38 -4.40 13.69
CA THR A 541 29.18 -4.97 12.62
C THR A 541 29.49 -3.92 11.54
N SER A 542 30.37 -4.23 10.61
CA SER A 542 30.66 -3.36 9.46
C SER A 542 29.45 -3.09 8.53
N LEU A 543 28.31 -3.75 8.76
CA LEU A 543 27.05 -3.56 8.04
C LEU A 543 25.94 -2.95 8.89
N SER A 544 26.22 -2.57 10.14
CA SER A 544 25.20 -2.03 11.03
C SER A 544 24.97 -0.52 10.84
N LEU A 545 23.73 -0.09 11.09
CA LEU A 545 23.35 1.32 11.26
C LEU A 545 23.25 1.62 12.77
N VAL A 546 23.95 2.66 13.22
CA VAL A 546 23.92 3.11 14.62
C VAL A 546 23.35 4.53 14.69
N LEU A 547 22.36 4.72 15.54
CA LEU A 547 21.65 5.99 15.76
C LEU A 547 21.77 6.39 17.22
N LEU A 548 22.46 7.49 17.50
CA LEU A 548 22.75 7.97 18.85
C LEU A 548 22.16 9.36 19.05
N ASP A 549 21.32 9.54 20.05
CA ASP A 549 20.75 10.85 20.36
C ASP A 549 21.47 11.46 21.57
N GLU A 550 21.73 12.76 21.52
CA GLU A 550 22.33 13.57 22.58
C GLU A 550 23.62 13.01 23.16
N VAL A 551 24.56 12.60 22.30
CA VAL A 551 25.84 11.99 22.71
C VAL A 551 26.61 12.92 23.63
N GLY A 552 26.98 12.42 24.82
CA GLY A 552 27.75 13.14 25.86
C GLY A 552 26.87 13.95 26.82
N ALA A 553 25.54 13.98 26.65
CA ALA A 553 24.64 14.67 27.57
C ALA A 553 24.52 13.97 28.94
N GLY A 554 24.14 14.72 29.98
CA GLY A 554 23.83 14.18 31.32
C GLY A 554 25.01 14.06 32.25
N THR A 555 26.20 14.58 31.88
CA THR A 555 27.40 14.65 32.74
C THR A 555 28.08 16.02 32.61
N ASN A 556 29.29 16.17 33.23
CA ASN A 556 30.09 17.37 33.02
C ASN A 556 30.32 17.61 31.50
N PRO A 557 30.09 18.82 30.99
CA PRO A 557 30.15 19.10 29.54
C PRO A 557 31.51 18.73 28.90
N LEU A 558 32.63 18.98 29.60
CA LEU A 558 33.97 18.65 29.10
C LEU A 558 34.21 17.14 29.05
N GLU A 559 33.82 16.42 30.10
CA GLU A 559 33.92 14.95 30.14
C GLU A 559 32.98 14.29 29.14
N GLY A 560 31.74 14.78 29.02
CA GLY A 560 30.79 14.33 28.05
C GLY A 560 31.22 14.53 26.61
N ALA A 561 31.84 15.68 26.33
CA ALA A 561 32.41 15.96 25.01
C ALA A 561 33.58 15.02 24.69
N ALA A 562 34.53 14.83 25.62
CA ALA A 562 35.70 13.96 25.46
C ALA A 562 35.28 12.48 25.22
N LEU A 563 34.33 11.98 26.03
CA LEU A 563 33.76 10.64 25.86
C LEU A 563 33.03 10.51 24.53
N GLY A 564 32.20 11.49 24.15
CA GLY A 564 31.47 11.51 22.91
C GLY A 564 32.40 11.49 21.68
N MET A 565 33.48 12.27 21.68
CA MET A 565 34.50 12.26 20.62
C MET A 565 35.13 10.87 20.50
N SER A 566 35.60 10.29 21.59
CA SER A 566 36.24 8.97 21.61
C SER A 566 35.31 7.85 21.17
N LEU A 567 34.03 7.90 21.59
CA LEU A 567 33.01 6.96 21.14
C LEU A 567 32.79 7.04 19.63
N LEU A 568 32.60 8.24 19.09
CA LEU A 568 32.34 8.45 17.65
C LEU A 568 33.56 8.04 16.82
N GLU A 569 34.79 8.32 17.26
CA GLU A 569 36.02 7.83 16.61
C GLU A 569 36.07 6.29 16.62
N SER A 570 35.67 5.64 17.69
CA SER A 570 35.63 4.19 17.77
C SER A 570 34.67 3.60 16.76
N PHE A 571 33.46 4.17 16.64
CA PHE A 571 32.48 3.75 15.60
C PHE A 571 32.99 4.00 14.18
N ALA A 572 33.72 5.10 13.94
CA ALA A 572 34.32 5.39 12.64
C ALA A 572 35.36 4.35 12.23
N LYS A 573 36.17 3.85 13.19
CA LYS A 573 37.31 2.95 12.93
C LYS A 573 36.89 1.50 12.78
N SER A 574 35.97 0.99 13.58
CA SER A 574 35.75 -0.46 13.70
C SER A 574 34.30 -0.93 13.82
N GLY A 575 33.35 -0.01 13.98
CA GLY A 575 32.09 -0.43 14.57
C GLY A 575 30.87 -0.51 13.68
N ALA A 576 30.71 0.35 12.69
CA ALA A 576 29.44 0.40 11.94
C ALA A 576 29.64 0.86 10.51
N LEU A 577 28.72 0.49 9.61
CA LEU A 577 28.68 1.02 8.25
C LEU A 577 28.41 2.53 8.26
N LEU A 578 27.46 2.93 9.09
CA LEU A 578 27.04 4.31 9.24
C LEU A 578 26.58 4.57 10.68
N THR A 579 27.14 5.61 11.28
CA THR A 579 26.69 6.14 12.57
C THR A 579 26.11 7.54 12.37
N ILE A 580 24.94 7.81 12.90
CA ILE A 580 24.34 9.16 12.92
C ILE A 580 24.14 9.54 14.38
N ALA A 581 24.81 10.59 14.79
CA ALA A 581 24.79 11.06 16.17
C ALA A 581 24.24 12.48 16.25
N THR A 582 23.48 12.79 17.30
CA THR A 582 23.11 14.16 17.62
C THR A 582 23.85 14.61 18.87
N THR A 583 24.15 15.88 19.00
CA THR A 583 24.84 16.43 20.18
C THR A 583 24.58 17.92 20.32
N HIS A 584 24.78 18.40 21.56
CA HIS A 584 24.87 19.81 21.91
C HIS A 584 26.31 20.31 22.11
N HIS A 585 27.27 19.37 22.23
CA HIS A 585 28.67 19.71 22.46
C HIS A 585 29.35 20.30 21.23
N GLY A 586 29.98 21.45 21.40
CA GLY A 586 30.68 22.17 20.32
C GLY A 586 31.92 21.40 19.84
N GLU A 587 32.61 20.71 20.72
CA GLU A 587 33.85 19.98 20.47
C GLU A 587 33.70 18.84 19.48
N LEU A 588 32.56 18.13 19.48
CA LEU A 588 32.30 17.04 18.56
C LEU A 588 32.22 17.50 17.09
N LYS A 589 31.97 18.78 16.84
CA LYS A 589 31.98 19.38 15.52
C LYS A 589 33.37 19.42 14.88
N THR A 590 34.43 19.42 15.72
CA THR A 590 35.82 19.49 15.28
C THR A 590 36.31 18.19 14.64
N LEU A 591 35.67 17.05 14.91
CA LEU A 591 36.04 15.76 14.35
C LEU A 591 36.08 15.76 12.80
N LYS A 592 35.24 16.54 12.15
CA LYS A 592 35.23 16.68 10.69
C LYS A 592 36.54 17.26 10.15
N TYR A 593 37.21 18.09 10.89
CA TYR A 593 38.47 18.70 10.46
C TYR A 593 39.69 17.79 10.70
N SER A 594 39.52 16.75 11.53
CA SER A 594 40.54 15.78 11.85
C SER A 594 40.47 14.52 10.95
N ASP A 595 39.28 14.11 10.54
CA ASP A 595 39.05 12.89 9.76
C ASP A 595 37.92 13.08 8.75
N ASP A 596 38.18 12.77 7.48
CA ASP A 596 37.21 12.82 6.38
C ASP A 596 36.06 11.82 6.51
N ALA A 597 36.17 10.82 7.39
CA ALA A 597 35.09 9.88 7.72
C ALA A 597 33.93 10.56 8.46
N PHE A 598 34.15 11.76 9.00
CA PHE A 598 33.13 12.54 9.69
C PHE A 598 32.49 13.58 8.77
N GLU A 599 31.22 13.86 8.98
CA GLU A 599 30.51 14.95 8.34
C GLU A 599 29.64 15.69 9.37
N ASN A 600 29.56 17.02 9.25
CA ASN A 600 28.73 17.86 10.09
C ASN A 600 27.43 18.23 9.37
N ALA A 601 26.35 18.28 10.13
CA ALA A 601 25.09 18.86 9.71
C ALA A 601 24.43 19.63 10.85
N CYS A 602 23.59 20.59 10.54
CA CYS A 602 22.79 21.24 11.56
C CYS A 602 21.33 21.32 11.13
N MET A 603 20.43 21.42 12.12
CA MET A 603 19.04 21.69 11.88
C MET A 603 18.85 23.19 11.65
N GLU A 604 18.26 23.56 10.51
CA GLU A 604 17.96 24.93 10.17
C GLU A 604 16.92 25.51 11.14
N PHE A 605 17.16 26.74 11.59
CA PHE A 605 16.28 27.47 12.47
C PHE A 605 16.00 28.86 11.88
N ASP A 606 14.74 29.22 11.78
CA ASP A 606 14.33 30.55 11.34
C ASP A 606 14.39 31.52 12.53
N GLU A 607 15.41 32.34 12.52
CA GLU A 607 15.65 33.31 13.59
C GLU A 607 14.69 34.49 13.56
N VAL A 608 14.14 34.82 12.39
CA VAL A 608 13.18 35.91 12.25
C VAL A 608 11.86 35.54 12.91
N ASN A 609 11.38 34.33 12.71
CA ASN A 609 10.09 33.85 13.25
C ASN A 609 10.25 32.97 14.49
N LEU A 610 11.48 32.69 14.96
CA LEU A 610 11.82 31.78 16.06
C LEU A 610 11.14 30.42 15.91
N ARG A 611 11.16 29.86 14.73
CA ARG A 611 10.55 28.56 14.45
C ARG A 611 11.52 27.62 13.78
N PRO A 612 11.54 26.33 14.17
CA PRO A 612 12.31 25.36 13.43
C PRO A 612 11.73 25.20 12.03
N THR A 613 12.60 25.14 11.03
CA THR A 613 12.21 24.81 9.64
C THR A 613 12.23 23.30 9.39
N TYR A 614 12.84 22.52 10.31
CA TYR A 614 13.04 21.07 10.24
C TYR A 614 13.88 20.61 9.04
N LYS A 615 14.63 21.52 8.39
CA LYS A 615 15.53 21.19 7.30
C LYS A 615 16.95 20.97 7.82
N ILE A 616 17.72 20.20 7.08
CA ILE A 616 19.14 19.94 7.39
C ILE A 616 20.03 20.78 6.50
N LEU A 617 20.97 21.49 7.12
CA LEU A 617 22.06 22.18 6.45
C LEU A 617 23.33 21.34 6.58
N TRP A 618 23.91 20.98 5.43
CA TRP A 618 25.06 20.10 5.34
C TRP A 618 26.39 20.84 5.37
N GLY A 619 27.37 20.26 6.07
CA GLY A 619 28.72 20.79 6.11
C GLY A 619 28.86 22.05 6.97
N VAL A 620 27.83 22.42 7.69
CA VAL A 620 27.83 23.58 8.60
C VAL A 620 27.61 23.07 10.02
N PRO A 621 28.46 23.43 10.98
CA PRO A 621 28.23 23.16 12.38
C PRO A 621 27.13 24.09 12.92
N GLY A 622 26.15 23.54 13.62
CA GLY A 622 25.07 24.32 14.22
C GLY A 622 25.61 25.24 15.34
N ARG A 623 25.00 26.39 15.44
CA ARG A 623 25.29 27.36 16.50
C ARG A 623 24.31 27.27 17.68
N SER A 624 24.66 27.87 18.77
CA SER A 624 23.79 28.02 19.92
C SER A 624 23.04 29.35 19.84
N ASN A 625 21.72 29.31 19.82
CA ASN A 625 20.84 30.47 19.76
C ASN A 625 20.12 30.77 21.07
N ALA A 626 20.56 30.16 22.16
CA ALA A 626 19.88 30.25 23.46
C ALA A 626 19.71 31.68 23.96
N ILE A 627 20.77 32.52 23.85
CA ILE A 627 20.73 33.91 24.28
C ILE A 627 19.76 34.74 23.42
N ASN A 628 19.74 34.55 22.10
CA ASN A 628 18.81 35.28 21.22
C ASN A 628 17.36 34.83 21.44
N ILE A 629 17.14 33.58 21.75
CA ILE A 629 15.81 33.04 22.08
C ILE A 629 15.35 33.62 23.44
N ALA A 630 16.23 33.66 24.44
CA ALA A 630 15.92 34.25 25.75
C ALA A 630 15.52 35.71 25.65
N GLU A 631 16.25 36.50 24.85
CA GLU A 631 15.95 37.91 24.57
C GLU A 631 14.53 38.07 23.99
N ARG A 632 14.20 37.28 23.01
CA ARG A 632 12.88 37.35 22.35
C ARG A 632 11.74 36.81 23.18
N LEU A 633 12.01 35.88 24.11
CA LEU A 633 11.03 35.40 25.09
C LEU A 633 10.79 36.44 26.21
N GLY A 634 11.48 37.60 26.18
CA GLY A 634 11.26 38.69 27.10
C GLY A 634 12.09 38.62 28.37
N LEU A 635 13.21 37.85 28.37
CA LEU A 635 14.19 37.93 29.48
C LEU A 635 14.74 39.35 29.56
N ALA A 636 14.95 39.85 30.79
CA ALA A 636 15.42 41.22 30.99
C ALA A 636 16.73 41.49 30.24
N ASN A 637 16.78 42.60 29.49
CA ASN A 637 17.95 42.94 28.65
C ASN A 637 19.28 42.98 29.39
N THR A 638 19.27 43.36 30.68
CA THR A 638 20.45 43.32 31.57
C THR A 638 20.99 41.90 31.76
N VAL A 639 20.11 40.91 31.88
CA VAL A 639 20.50 39.49 32.03
C VAL A 639 21.05 38.98 30.68
N VAL A 640 20.42 39.33 29.60
CA VAL A 640 20.81 38.92 28.23
C VAL A 640 22.18 39.54 27.91
N GLU A 641 22.41 40.81 28.18
CA GLU A 641 23.65 41.48 27.90
C GLU A 641 24.81 40.94 28.75
N ASN A 642 24.56 40.70 30.07
CA ASN A 642 25.52 40.03 30.91
C ASN A 642 25.85 38.61 30.41
N ALA A 643 24.86 37.86 29.94
CA ALA A 643 25.07 36.54 29.35
C ALA A 643 25.94 36.60 28.07
N ARG A 644 25.74 37.63 27.22
CA ARG A 644 26.59 37.86 26.03
C ARG A 644 28.03 38.19 26.43
N GLN A 645 28.24 39.02 27.44
CA GLN A 645 29.59 39.35 27.94
C GLN A 645 30.27 38.14 28.52
N LEU A 646 29.57 37.30 29.31
CA LEU A 646 30.12 36.08 29.89
C LEU A 646 30.41 35.00 28.82
N TYR A 647 29.69 34.99 27.70
CA TYR A 647 29.90 34.04 26.59
C TYR A 647 31.21 34.32 25.80
N GLY A 648 31.72 35.55 25.88
CA GLY A 648 33.03 35.98 25.37
C GLY A 648 33.08 36.38 23.90
N ALA A 649 33.98 37.32 23.56
CA ALA A 649 34.14 37.88 22.21
C ALA A 649 34.58 36.83 21.16
N ALA A 650 35.47 35.92 21.51
CA ALA A 650 35.96 34.88 20.62
C ALA A 650 34.84 33.90 20.13
N SER A 651 33.89 33.62 21.01
CA SER A 651 32.72 32.84 20.64
C SER A 651 31.76 33.60 19.70
N ALA A 652 31.70 34.91 19.81
CA ALA A 652 30.90 35.77 18.93
C ALA A 652 31.45 35.78 17.50
N GLU A 653 32.76 35.92 17.30
CA GLU A 653 33.42 35.90 15.99
C GLU A 653 33.20 34.55 15.26
N ILE A 654 33.37 33.44 16.00
CA ILE A 654 33.10 32.09 15.46
C ILE A 654 31.63 31.95 15.03
N ASN A 655 30.69 32.47 15.82
CA ASN A 655 29.29 32.42 15.48
C ASN A 655 28.96 33.27 14.25
N GLU A 656 29.63 34.41 14.04
CA GLU A 656 29.44 35.27 12.82
C GLU A 656 29.88 34.54 11.56
N VAL A 657 31.04 33.86 11.60
CA VAL A 657 31.51 33.02 10.49
C VAL A 657 30.56 31.87 10.20
N ILE A 658 30.00 31.26 11.25
CA ILE A 658 29.00 30.20 11.10
C ILE A 658 27.72 30.75 10.44
N ILE A 659 27.27 31.97 10.79
CA ILE A 659 26.12 32.64 10.17
C ILE A 659 26.34 32.80 8.67
N ASP A 660 27.49 33.31 8.27
CA ASP A 660 27.82 33.51 6.86
C ASP A 660 27.90 32.17 6.13
N MET A 661 28.47 31.14 6.71
CA MET A 661 28.48 29.78 6.15
C MET A 661 27.06 29.23 6.01
N GLU A 662 26.20 29.40 7.01
CA GLU A 662 24.79 28.97 6.94
C GLU A 662 24.05 29.67 5.81
N ARG A 663 24.21 31.01 5.68
CA ARG A 663 23.59 31.81 4.63
C ARG A 663 24.04 31.37 3.24
N LEU A 664 25.34 31.24 3.01
CA LEU A 664 25.87 30.78 1.72
C LEU A 664 25.41 29.35 1.41
N LYS A 665 25.35 28.50 2.40
CA LYS A 665 24.87 27.12 2.24
C LYS A 665 23.37 27.07 1.92
N GLN A 666 22.57 27.92 2.54
CA GLN A 666 21.14 28.04 2.23
C GLN A 666 20.92 28.48 0.78
N GLU A 667 21.67 29.50 0.32
CA GLU A 667 21.63 29.97 -1.07
C GLU A 667 22.06 28.86 -2.04
N PHE A 668 23.14 28.14 -1.72
CA PHE A 668 23.62 27.02 -2.52
C PHE A 668 22.59 25.90 -2.58
N ASN A 669 21.98 25.52 -1.45
CA ASN A 669 20.94 24.47 -1.41
C ASN A 669 19.68 24.90 -2.20
N LYS A 670 19.32 26.18 -2.16
CA LYS A 670 18.21 26.73 -2.96
C LYS A 670 18.50 26.58 -4.45
N LEU A 671 19.68 26.98 -4.91
CA LEU A 671 20.08 26.84 -6.30
C LEU A 671 20.14 25.38 -6.75
N LEU A 672 20.65 24.51 -5.88
CA LEU A 672 20.73 23.06 -6.13
C LEU A 672 19.35 22.42 -6.22
N TYR A 673 18.40 22.86 -5.37
CA TYR A 673 17.00 22.43 -5.43
C TYR A 673 16.34 22.87 -6.75
N GLU A 674 16.52 24.13 -7.15
CA GLU A 674 16.00 24.64 -8.42
C GLU A 674 16.58 23.88 -9.61
N ALA A 675 17.88 23.61 -9.61
CA ALA A 675 18.54 22.82 -10.65
C ALA A 675 18.00 21.38 -10.73
N ARG A 676 17.83 20.73 -9.59
CA ARG A 676 17.24 19.38 -9.52
C ARG A 676 15.78 19.37 -9.97
N HIS A 677 15.02 20.38 -9.59
CA HIS A 677 13.61 20.51 -10.02
C HIS A 677 13.52 20.62 -11.56
N PHE A 678 14.34 21.47 -12.17
CA PHE A 678 14.38 21.60 -13.63
C PHE A 678 14.85 20.31 -14.32
N LEU A 679 15.82 19.61 -13.74
CA LEU A 679 16.30 18.33 -14.26
C LEU A 679 15.21 17.25 -14.20
N MET A 680 14.44 17.20 -13.13
CA MET A 680 13.29 16.27 -12.99
C MET A 680 12.21 16.61 -14.03
N LEU A 681 11.85 17.89 -14.16
CA LEU A 681 10.87 18.36 -15.13
C LEU A 681 11.31 18.02 -16.57
N SER A 682 12.60 18.18 -16.87
CA SER A 682 13.18 17.81 -18.16
C SER A 682 13.10 16.30 -18.42
N ARG A 683 13.39 15.48 -17.42
CA ARG A 683 13.28 14.01 -17.52
C ARG A 683 11.83 13.55 -17.73
N ASP A 684 10.88 14.14 -17.00
CA ASP A 684 9.47 13.81 -17.15
C ASP A 684 8.93 14.25 -18.51
N LEU A 685 9.34 15.44 -18.99
CA LEU A 685 8.99 15.91 -20.32
C LEU A 685 9.55 14.97 -21.39
N HIS A 686 10.82 14.58 -21.27
CA HIS A 686 11.47 13.63 -22.19
C HIS A 686 10.73 12.28 -22.21
N LYS A 687 10.38 11.73 -21.02
CA LYS A 687 9.60 10.50 -20.91
C LYS A 687 8.23 10.62 -21.58
N ASN A 688 7.53 11.73 -21.37
CA ASN A 688 6.22 12.00 -21.98
C ASN A 688 6.33 12.15 -23.49
N LEU A 689 7.40 12.78 -23.99
CA LEU A 689 7.68 12.87 -25.42
C LEU A 689 7.91 11.50 -26.05
N LEU A 690 8.70 10.63 -25.42
CA LEU A 690 8.93 9.27 -25.89
C LEU A 690 7.63 8.43 -25.93
N ILE A 691 6.79 8.56 -24.89
CA ILE A 691 5.48 7.90 -24.86
C ILE A 691 4.58 8.42 -25.98
N THR A 692 4.57 9.74 -26.19
CA THR A 692 3.74 10.36 -27.23
C THR A 692 4.24 9.96 -28.63
N GLN A 693 5.55 9.94 -28.85
CA GLN A 693 6.16 9.46 -30.08
C GLN A 693 5.75 8.00 -30.39
N ARG A 694 5.84 7.12 -29.37
CA ARG A 694 5.41 5.73 -29.51
C ARG A 694 3.92 5.62 -29.89
N LYS A 695 3.04 6.35 -29.21
CA LYS A 695 1.61 6.38 -29.51
C LYS A 695 1.32 6.87 -30.93
N ILE A 696 2.04 7.88 -31.40
CA ILE A 696 1.91 8.39 -32.78
C ILE A 696 2.35 7.31 -33.79
N MET A 697 3.45 6.62 -33.52
CA MET A 697 3.94 5.52 -34.35
C MET A 697 2.93 4.36 -34.41
N GLU A 698 2.43 3.94 -33.26
CA GLU A 698 1.40 2.89 -33.16
C GLU A 698 0.11 3.29 -33.88
N HIS A 699 -0.35 4.53 -33.68
CA HIS A 699 -1.51 5.05 -34.40
C HIS A 699 -1.29 5.09 -35.92
N GLY A 700 -0.11 5.53 -36.34
CA GLY A 700 0.27 5.54 -37.75
C GLY A 700 0.29 4.15 -38.37
N THR A 701 0.81 3.14 -37.69
CA THR A 701 0.79 1.74 -38.15
C THR A 701 -0.63 1.17 -38.20
N THR A 702 -1.43 1.40 -37.17
CA THR A 702 -2.83 0.97 -37.10
C THR A 702 -3.65 1.58 -38.23
N GLN A 703 -3.48 2.88 -38.51
CA GLN A 703 -4.16 3.55 -39.63
C GLN A 703 -3.72 2.99 -41.00
N ARG A 704 -2.44 2.67 -41.19
CA ARG A 704 -1.92 2.03 -42.40
C ARG A 704 -2.56 0.65 -42.59
N PHE A 705 -2.61 -0.18 -41.52
CA PHE A 705 -3.27 -1.49 -41.59
C PHE A 705 -4.74 -1.38 -41.88
N ARG A 706 -5.46 -0.43 -41.27
CA ARG A 706 -6.88 -0.19 -41.55
C ARG A 706 -7.12 0.18 -43.00
N LYS A 707 -6.36 1.15 -43.51
CA LYS A 707 -6.49 1.53 -44.94
C LYS A 707 -6.12 0.40 -45.88
N MET A 708 -5.08 -0.39 -45.58
CA MET A 708 -4.70 -1.54 -46.38
C MET A 708 -5.80 -2.62 -46.41
N ARG A 709 -6.47 -2.83 -45.27
CA ARG A 709 -7.62 -3.73 -45.17
C ARG A 709 -8.82 -3.22 -45.99
N GLU A 710 -9.16 -1.95 -45.86
CA GLU A 710 -10.23 -1.31 -46.64
C GLU A 710 -9.98 -1.42 -48.14
N VAL A 711 -8.75 -1.17 -48.62
CA VAL A 711 -8.36 -1.36 -50.01
C VAL A 711 -8.44 -2.84 -50.46
N SER A 712 -8.01 -3.75 -49.61
CA SER A 712 -8.07 -5.20 -49.88
C SER A 712 -9.52 -5.69 -49.97
N GLU A 713 -10.39 -5.23 -49.09
CA GLU A 713 -11.83 -5.54 -49.11
C GLU A 713 -12.51 -4.96 -50.37
N ALA A 714 -12.20 -3.71 -50.73
CA ALA A 714 -12.69 -3.09 -51.95
C ALA A 714 -12.22 -3.83 -53.21
N ALA A 715 -10.96 -4.27 -53.25
CA ALA A 715 -10.41 -5.06 -54.36
C ALA A 715 -11.05 -6.46 -54.47
N ALA A 716 -11.37 -7.07 -53.33
CA ALA A 716 -12.08 -8.36 -53.29
C ALA A 716 -13.52 -8.22 -53.81
N ILE A 717 -14.23 -7.16 -53.42
CA ILE A 717 -15.57 -6.84 -53.95
C ILE A 717 -15.49 -6.58 -55.44
N ALA A 718 -14.59 -5.76 -55.95
CA ALA A 718 -14.39 -5.49 -57.34
C ALA A 718 -14.10 -6.78 -58.15
N ARG A 719 -13.22 -7.67 -57.63
CA ARG A 719 -12.98 -8.98 -58.28
C ARG A 719 -14.24 -9.83 -58.34
N SER A 720 -15.06 -9.82 -57.26
CA SER A 720 -16.33 -10.58 -57.26
C SER A 720 -17.33 -10.07 -58.31
N PHE A 721 -17.42 -8.75 -58.48
CA PHE A 721 -18.24 -8.14 -59.53
C PHE A 721 -17.74 -8.50 -60.95
N VAL A 722 -16.44 -8.43 -61.21
CA VAL A 722 -15.84 -8.84 -62.49
C VAL A 722 -16.11 -10.33 -62.74
N HIS A 723 -15.90 -11.19 -61.77
CA HIS A 723 -16.17 -12.62 -61.89
C HIS A 723 -17.66 -12.91 -62.15
N LYS A 724 -18.57 -12.15 -61.48
CA LYS A 724 -20.01 -12.27 -61.74
C LYS A 724 -20.37 -11.81 -63.16
N GLY A 725 -19.78 -10.67 -63.63
CA GLY A 725 -19.93 -10.19 -64.97
C GLY A 725 -19.43 -11.18 -66.05
N VAL A 726 -18.22 -11.74 -65.84
CA VAL A 726 -17.66 -12.76 -66.73
C VAL A 726 -18.50 -14.04 -66.75
N ARG A 727 -19.06 -14.47 -65.61
CA ARG A 727 -19.96 -15.61 -65.53
C ARG A 727 -21.28 -15.32 -66.31
N GLN A 728 -21.84 -14.12 -66.19
CA GLN A 728 -23.06 -13.71 -66.97
C GLN A 728 -22.79 -13.66 -68.44
N LEU A 729 -21.63 -13.09 -68.87
CA LEU A 729 -21.22 -13.06 -70.28
C LEU A 729 -20.97 -14.48 -70.84
N ARG A 730 -20.39 -15.39 -70.09
CA ARG A 730 -20.25 -16.80 -70.49
C ARG A 730 -21.57 -17.54 -70.53
N ALA A 731 -22.51 -17.22 -69.59
CA ALA A 731 -23.88 -17.79 -69.64
C ALA A 731 -24.72 -17.28 -70.81
N SER A 732 -24.49 -16.05 -71.19
CA SER A 732 -25.19 -15.48 -72.40
C SER A 732 -24.60 -15.96 -73.74
N ALA A 733 -23.30 -16.41 -73.72
CA ALA A 733 -22.65 -16.94 -74.93
C ALA A 733 -22.95 -18.41 -75.22
N VAL A 734 -23.70 -19.11 -74.35
CA VAL A 734 -24.09 -20.52 -74.51
C VAL A 734 -25.62 -20.67 -74.62
N LYS A 735 -26.28 -19.86 -75.52
CA LYS A 735 -27.62 -20.19 -75.95
C LYS A 735 -27.65 -20.25 -77.50
N PRO A 736 -27.92 -21.40 -78.12
CA PRO A 736 -28.19 -21.49 -79.48
C PRO A 736 -29.65 -20.97 -79.72
N SER A 737 -29.75 -20.22 -80.78
CA SER A 737 -30.95 -19.69 -81.37
C SER A 737 -31.99 -20.78 -81.69
N GLN A 738 -33.24 -20.58 -81.37
CA GLN A 738 -34.43 -20.62 -82.31
C GLN A 738 -35.72 -20.44 -81.49
N PRO A 739 -36.87 -20.24 -82.27
CA PRO A 739 -37.50 -18.94 -82.20
C PRO A 739 -39.02 -19.01 -81.87
N THR A 740 -39.61 -17.82 -81.89
CA THR A 740 -41.08 -17.55 -81.98
C THR A 740 -42.02 -17.82 -80.83
N ALA A 741 -42.65 -16.88 -80.36
CA ALA A 741 -43.98 -16.37 -80.53
C ALA A 741 -44.64 -15.84 -79.32
N ALA A 742 -45.01 -14.59 -79.42
CA ALA A 742 -46.28 -14.02 -78.95
C ALA A 742 -46.68 -14.11 -77.45
N GLY A 743 -46.91 -12.94 -76.93
CA GLY A 743 -48.08 -12.81 -76.11
C GLY A 743 -48.02 -12.16 -74.73
N LYS A 744 -48.27 -10.86 -74.78
CA LYS A 744 -49.10 -10.16 -73.79
C LYS A 744 -48.72 -10.17 -72.32
N SER A 745 -48.39 -9.04 -71.91
CA SER A 745 -49.22 -8.08 -71.13
C SER A 745 -49.37 -8.29 -69.63
N GLN A 746 -49.16 -7.20 -69.02
CA GLN A 746 -49.85 -6.69 -67.85
C GLN A 746 -49.23 -7.12 -66.47
N HIS A 747 -48.83 -6.11 -65.89
CA HIS A 747 -49.41 -5.24 -64.81
C HIS A 747 -49.17 -5.68 -63.39
N ILE A 748 -48.67 -4.73 -62.73
CA ILE A 748 -49.19 -3.98 -61.58
C ILE A 748 -48.54 -4.28 -60.24
N MET A 749 -48.03 -3.20 -59.77
CA MET A 749 -48.07 -2.58 -58.39
C MET A 749 -47.51 -3.38 -57.27
N ALA A 750 -46.85 -2.77 -56.48
CA ALA A 750 -46.77 -1.51 -55.74
C ALA A 750 -46.72 -1.81 -54.20
N ASN A 751 -46.12 -0.89 -53.60
CA ASN A 751 -46.35 -0.43 -52.21
C ASN A 751 -45.49 -1.09 -51.09
N ASN A 752 -44.96 -0.38 -50.39
CA ASN A 752 -44.98 0.79 -49.47
C ASN A 752 -44.25 0.40 -48.26
N ALA A 753 -43.54 1.20 -47.79
CA ALA A 753 -43.57 2.47 -47.09
C ALA A 753 -42.94 2.26 -45.68
N GLN A 754 -42.25 3.11 -45.33
CA GLN A 754 -42.26 4.38 -44.56
C GLN A 754 -41.41 4.25 -43.34
N LYS A 755 -40.70 5.09 -42.99
CA LYS A 755 -40.52 6.55 -42.60
C LYS A 755 -39.71 6.55 -41.35
N ASN A 756 -38.97 7.40 -40.95
CA ASN A 756 -38.76 8.86 -40.94
C ASN A 756 -37.44 9.06 -40.18
N SER A 757 -36.74 10.05 -40.23
CA SER A 757 -36.68 11.47 -40.52
C SER A 757 -35.43 12.03 -39.88
N VAL A 758 -34.61 12.78 -40.62
CA VAL A 758 -34.50 14.25 -40.62
C VAL A 758 -33.74 14.74 -39.36
N GLU A 759 -32.70 15.51 -39.45
CA GLU A 759 -32.34 16.76 -40.13
C GLU A 759 -30.83 16.98 -40.02
N ASN A 760 -30.17 17.36 -41.07
CA ASN A 760 -29.78 18.73 -41.53
C ASN A 760 -28.78 19.42 -40.61
N CYS A 761 -27.75 20.03 -41.04
CA CYS A 761 -27.31 20.91 -42.12
C CYS A 761 -25.82 21.10 -41.95
N GLU A 762 -24.95 21.47 -42.76
CA GLU A 762 -24.80 22.00 -44.10
C GLU A 762 -23.29 22.07 -44.38
N ASN A 763 -22.93 21.73 -45.56
CA ASN A 763 -21.69 22.13 -46.24
C ASN A 763 -21.80 23.59 -46.75
N PRO A 764 -20.72 24.30 -47.08
CA PRO A 764 -20.17 24.11 -48.42
C PRO A 764 -18.64 24.36 -48.61
N THR A 765 -18.15 23.62 -49.55
CA THR A 765 -17.33 23.93 -50.76
C THR A 765 -15.95 24.47 -50.73
N ARG A 766 -15.05 23.69 -51.32
CA ARG A 766 -14.13 23.91 -52.47
C ARG A 766 -12.95 24.87 -52.27
N ARG A 767 -11.73 24.47 -52.55
CA ARG A 767 -11.09 24.13 -53.83
C ARG A 767 -9.66 23.65 -53.67
N ASN A 768 -9.31 22.60 -54.37
CA ASN A 768 -8.09 22.29 -55.12
C ASN A 768 -6.84 23.15 -54.97
N SER A 769 -5.69 22.51 -54.64
CA SER A 769 -4.66 22.21 -55.67
C SER A 769 -3.38 21.65 -55.05
N SER A 770 -2.91 20.55 -55.61
CA SER A 770 -1.56 20.00 -55.44
C SER A 770 -0.66 20.64 -56.56
N PRO A 771 0.64 20.31 -56.68
CA PRO A 771 1.73 20.12 -55.78
C PRO A 771 2.97 20.92 -56.21
N ALA A 772 3.98 21.09 -55.37
CA ALA A 772 5.37 21.02 -55.82
C ALA A 772 6.43 21.28 -54.73
N LYS A 773 7.37 20.36 -54.67
CA LYS A 773 8.83 20.47 -54.50
C LYS A 773 9.44 21.23 -53.32
N VAL A 774 10.08 20.41 -52.52
CA VAL A 774 11.41 20.52 -51.87
C VAL A 774 12.25 21.67 -52.33
N ILE A 775 12.67 22.55 -51.39
CA ILE A 775 14.02 23.13 -51.31
C ILE A 775 14.33 23.41 -49.83
N LYS A 776 15.50 22.93 -49.38
CA LYS A 776 16.20 23.32 -48.16
C LYS A 776 16.63 24.74 -48.25
N GLN A 777 16.40 25.52 -47.18
CA GLN A 777 17.26 26.68 -46.87
C GLN A 777 17.21 26.96 -45.36
N SER A 778 18.39 27.22 -44.82
CA SER A 778 18.78 27.55 -43.47
C SER A 778 18.23 28.92 -43.00
N PRO A 779 18.17 29.15 -41.65
CA PRO A 779 17.46 30.31 -41.13
C PRO A 779 18.25 31.60 -41.22
N THR A 780 17.69 32.55 -41.94
CA THR A 780 18.12 33.96 -41.86
C THR A 780 17.49 34.62 -40.65
N VAL A 781 18.33 35.29 -39.91
CA VAL A 781 18.03 36.17 -38.78
C VAL A 781 16.96 37.18 -39.18
N LYS A 782 15.77 37.13 -38.57
CA LYS A 782 14.78 38.22 -38.65
C LYS A 782 15.05 39.22 -37.55
N ARG A 783 15.25 40.50 -37.94
CA ARG A 783 15.32 41.65 -37.06
C ARG A 783 14.03 41.73 -36.24
N ASN A 784 14.20 41.80 -34.92
CA ASN A 784 13.11 42.07 -33.99
C ASN A 784 12.56 43.48 -34.24
N VAL A 785 11.39 43.58 -34.83
CA VAL A 785 10.56 44.78 -34.81
C VAL A 785 9.75 44.74 -33.53
N LEU A 786 9.87 45.76 -32.69
CA LEU A 786 9.07 45.89 -31.47
C LEU A 786 7.58 46.04 -31.89
N PRO A 787 6.68 45.26 -31.28
CA PRO A 787 5.24 45.36 -31.59
C PRO A 787 4.70 46.73 -31.11
N GLU A 788 3.83 47.34 -31.90
CA GLU A 788 3.19 48.62 -31.58
C GLU A 788 1.84 48.42 -30.88
N VAL A 789 1.35 49.50 -30.24
CA VAL A 789 0.05 49.50 -29.57
C VAL A 789 -1.07 49.27 -30.59
N GLY A 790 -1.84 48.24 -30.45
CA GLY A 790 -2.89 47.79 -31.38
C GLY A 790 -2.54 46.53 -32.17
N ASP A 791 -1.28 46.12 -32.19
CA ASP A 791 -0.86 44.90 -32.86
C ASP A 791 -1.45 43.62 -32.24
N SER A 792 -1.78 42.67 -33.12
CA SER A 792 -2.19 41.33 -32.67
C SER A 792 -1.00 40.41 -32.60
N VAL A 793 -0.58 40.06 -31.39
CA VAL A 793 0.59 39.25 -31.09
C VAL A 793 0.19 37.90 -30.51
N HIS A 794 0.98 36.87 -30.74
CA HIS A 794 0.78 35.57 -30.20
C HIS A 794 1.58 35.41 -28.89
N VAL A 795 0.88 35.22 -27.77
CA VAL A 795 1.51 35.02 -26.47
C VAL A 795 1.81 33.55 -26.28
N SER A 796 3.09 33.17 -26.33
CA SER A 796 3.56 31.76 -26.28
C SER A 796 3.19 31.05 -24.99
N SER A 797 3.19 31.76 -23.86
CA SER A 797 2.82 31.22 -22.56
C SER A 797 1.32 30.88 -22.41
N LEU A 798 0.45 31.46 -23.26
CA LEU A 798 -1.01 31.28 -23.21
C LEU A 798 -1.56 30.55 -24.43
N GLY A 799 -0.74 30.40 -25.50
CA GLY A 799 -1.16 29.77 -26.77
C GLY A 799 -2.30 30.53 -27.48
N LYS A 800 -2.50 31.81 -27.18
CA LYS A 800 -3.62 32.63 -27.69
C LYS A 800 -3.12 33.96 -28.30
N LYS A 801 -3.88 34.48 -29.30
CA LYS A 801 -3.67 35.80 -29.82
C LYS A 801 -4.16 36.87 -28.86
N ALA A 802 -3.39 37.91 -28.67
CA ALA A 802 -3.65 39.03 -27.78
C ALA A 802 -3.39 40.36 -28.50
N THR A 803 -4.11 41.42 -28.15
CA THR A 803 -3.92 42.74 -28.69
C THR A 803 -3.02 43.54 -27.73
N VAL A 804 -2.00 44.20 -28.23
CA VAL A 804 -1.09 45.02 -27.45
C VAL A 804 -1.77 46.33 -27.04
N LEU A 805 -1.91 46.57 -25.74
CA LEU A 805 -2.50 47.79 -25.20
C LEU A 805 -1.44 48.84 -24.85
N ARG A 806 -0.26 48.42 -24.40
CA ARG A 806 0.84 49.32 -23.98
C ARG A 806 2.18 48.59 -24.07
N VAL A 807 3.19 49.29 -24.52
CA VAL A 807 4.57 48.81 -24.56
C VAL A 807 5.40 49.63 -23.56
N GLU A 808 6.13 48.92 -22.64
CA GLU A 808 7.08 49.53 -21.70
C GLU A 808 8.53 49.16 -22.09
N PRO A 809 9.17 49.87 -23.04
CA PRO A 809 10.46 49.42 -23.62
C PRO A 809 11.60 49.40 -22.59
N SER A 810 11.52 50.25 -21.55
CA SER A 810 12.54 50.34 -20.50
C SER A 810 12.60 49.15 -19.55
N LYS A 811 11.51 48.37 -19.49
CA LYS A 811 11.39 47.18 -18.61
C LYS A 811 11.24 45.86 -19.38
N GLY A 812 11.14 45.95 -20.72
CA GLY A 812 10.92 44.75 -21.57
C GLY A 812 9.56 44.11 -21.38
N ASP A 813 8.56 44.85 -20.87
CA ASP A 813 7.20 44.33 -20.57
C ASP A 813 6.16 44.88 -21.55
N LEU A 814 5.19 44.08 -21.90
CA LEU A 814 4.03 44.38 -22.73
C LEU A 814 2.74 44.19 -21.96
N LEU A 815 1.82 45.15 -22.01
CA LEU A 815 0.47 44.95 -21.52
C LEU A 815 -0.40 44.51 -22.70
N VAL A 816 -0.91 43.32 -22.67
CA VAL A 816 -1.73 42.73 -23.75
C VAL A 816 -3.13 42.36 -23.23
N GLN A 817 -4.11 42.40 -24.10
CA GLN A 817 -5.49 42.03 -23.83
C GLN A 817 -5.83 40.72 -24.54
N VAL A 818 -6.28 39.74 -23.77
CA VAL A 818 -6.79 38.44 -24.25
C VAL A 818 -8.26 38.34 -23.82
N GLY A 819 -9.18 38.61 -24.78
CA GLY A 819 -10.60 38.69 -24.46
C GLY A 819 -10.89 39.84 -23.47
N ASN A 820 -11.51 39.53 -22.31
CA ASN A 820 -11.81 40.56 -21.27
C ASN A 820 -10.70 40.72 -20.22
N MET A 821 -9.55 40.03 -20.34
CA MET A 821 -8.46 40.12 -19.37
C MET A 821 -7.29 40.89 -19.90
N LYS A 822 -6.71 41.77 -19.07
CA LYS A 822 -5.48 42.52 -19.34
C LYS A 822 -4.33 41.82 -18.60
N LEU A 823 -3.27 41.44 -19.32
CA LEU A 823 -2.14 40.70 -18.79
C LEU A 823 -0.84 41.40 -19.14
N LYS A 824 0.09 41.38 -18.18
CA LYS A 824 1.44 41.88 -18.36
C LYS A 824 2.36 40.74 -18.75
N VAL A 825 2.97 40.80 -19.93
CA VAL A 825 3.77 39.69 -20.51
C VAL A 825 5.14 40.26 -20.92
N LYS A 826 6.20 39.47 -20.79
CA LYS A 826 7.52 39.87 -21.24
C LYS A 826 7.64 39.82 -22.77
N LEU A 827 8.42 40.72 -23.33
CA LEU A 827 8.64 40.81 -24.78
C LEU A 827 9.18 39.52 -25.41
N VAL A 828 9.90 38.71 -24.60
CA VAL A 828 10.50 37.44 -25.02
C VAL A 828 9.46 36.33 -25.21
N ASP A 829 8.29 36.45 -24.54
CA ASP A 829 7.20 35.47 -24.59
C ASP A 829 6.15 35.75 -25.68
N VAL A 830 6.45 36.72 -26.57
CA VAL A 830 5.51 37.20 -27.58
C VAL A 830 6.11 37.01 -28.96
N ALA A 831 5.39 36.28 -29.83
CA ALA A 831 5.71 36.16 -31.26
C ALA A 831 4.80 37.08 -32.08
N THR A 832 5.38 37.93 -32.91
CA THR A 832 4.69 38.81 -33.85
C THR A 832 4.27 38.04 -35.10
#